data_4a75ee236c4e9898e413c64bbd3c2f22
#
_entry.id   4a75ee236c4e9898e413c64bbd3c2f22
#
_cell.length_a   1.000
_cell.length_b   1.000
_cell.length_c   1.000
_cell.angle_alpha   90.00
_cell.angle_beta   90.00
_cell.angle_gamma   90.00
#
_symmetry.space_group_name_H-M   'P 1'
#
loop_
_entity.id
_entity.type
_entity.pdbx_description
1 polymer ?
#
loop_
_entity_poly.entity_id
_entity_poly.type
_entity_poly.pdbx_seq_one_letter_code
_entity_poly.pdbx_strand_id
1 'polypeptide(L)'
;VVQPVLFVVMVSLARLWRACGVVPSAVVGHSQGEIAAAVVAGVLSVEDGVRVVALRARALRALAGHGGMISVRAGRSDVDKLLADDSWTGRLEVAAVNGPDAVVVAGNAPAAREFLEYCEAMDIRARAIPVDYASHTAHVESVRDELARALAGIVPRSAEVPFFSTLSGDFLDGTELDAEYWYRNLRHPVEFHSAVRTLTDQGYATFIEASPNPVLGASIQETLDDTESEAAVLTTLERDAGDADRFLAALAEAHTRGVAIDWEAVLGRAELADLPGYPFQGKRFWLLPERTAPRDDLDDWFYRVDWTEVPCPEPASLDGRWLVVVPEGHEDGWATEVRDALAEAGARPEVVRAGDELGDCAGVVSLLALEGDGAVRTLALVQALDAAGTEAPLWMVTFGAVGAGGPVNRPHQAMLWGLGQVASLERGPHWTGLLDLPQTPDPALRGKLTAMLTGQEDQVAVRADAVRARRLSSAHVTATSGYTVPSGTILLTGGNTGIGAEVARWLAERGAEHLALVSRRGPRTEGIDDLTASLTRLGARVSVHSCDVSSRESVRELVHDLAQQGDIVRGVVHAAGLPQRAALNDMDEAAFNDVVAAKVEGAVHLDELCPDAELFLLFSSGAAVWGSARQGAYAAGNAFLDAFAQYRRGRGLPATSVAWGLWAAGGMTGDEEAVSFLRERGLRAMPVPRALAALDRVLAADETTVVVTDVDWSPFVESYTATRHRPLLDRLVTTTSPQRAGETGEPETESLRDRLAGLPRAERRAELVRLVRGNAATVLGHEDPKAAPASTPFKDLGFDSLAAVRMRNMLNAATGLRLPATLVFDHPNALAVADFLEAELDTESSEGRPSALAGLEALEEALPEVPETEREKLAQRLERVLAALRPAARATDTSGTDAHSSGDELNEAGVDELLEALGQELDDE
;
A
#
# COMPACT_ATOMS: atom_id res chain seq x y z
N VAL A 1 21.35 -43.47 -14.58
CA VAL A 1 21.80 -42.11 -14.86
C VAL A 1 21.26 -41.16 -13.82
N VAL A 2 19.96 -41.24 -13.38
CA VAL A 2 19.33 -40.26 -12.47
C VAL A 2 20.03 -40.17 -11.09
N GLN A 3 20.32 -41.33 -10.45
CA GLN A 3 20.86 -41.33 -9.09
C GLN A 3 22.30 -40.69 -9.03
N PRO A 4 23.21 -41.03 -9.94
CA PRO A 4 24.54 -40.38 -9.97
C PRO A 4 24.48 -38.89 -10.25
N VAL A 5 23.61 -38.44 -11.15
CA VAL A 5 23.42 -37.01 -11.45
C VAL A 5 22.89 -36.24 -10.22
N LEU A 6 21.89 -36.79 -9.53
CA LEU A 6 21.37 -36.18 -8.28
C LEU A 6 22.44 -36.12 -7.20
N PHE A 7 23.26 -37.15 -7.08
CA PHE A 7 24.38 -37.17 -6.13
C PHE A 7 25.36 -36.03 -6.40
N VAL A 8 25.79 -35.84 -7.67
CA VAL A 8 26.70 -34.76 -8.06
C VAL A 8 26.09 -33.40 -7.70
N VAL A 9 24.85 -33.17 -8.07
CA VAL A 9 24.14 -31.92 -7.77
C VAL A 9 24.04 -31.68 -6.26
N MET A 10 23.65 -32.67 -5.45
CA MET A 10 23.52 -32.54 -4.01
C MET A 10 24.87 -32.19 -3.35
N VAL A 11 25.96 -32.87 -3.74
CA VAL A 11 27.33 -32.60 -3.22
C VAL A 11 27.81 -31.22 -3.65
N SER A 12 27.55 -30.82 -4.91
CA SER A 12 27.92 -29.49 -5.41
C SER A 12 27.16 -28.38 -4.69
N LEU A 13 25.85 -28.52 -4.49
CA LEU A 13 25.04 -27.56 -3.72
C LEU A 13 25.50 -27.46 -2.25
N ALA A 14 25.83 -28.56 -1.62
CA ALA A 14 26.36 -28.56 -0.25
C ALA A 14 27.73 -27.84 -0.19
N ARG A 15 28.56 -28.01 -1.20
CA ARG A 15 29.86 -27.25 -1.31
C ARG A 15 29.58 -25.76 -1.57
N LEU A 16 28.62 -25.43 -2.39
CA LEU A 16 28.25 -24.05 -2.65
C LEU A 16 27.77 -23.34 -1.37
N TRP A 17 26.92 -24.00 -0.58
CA TRP A 17 26.53 -23.49 0.73
C TRP A 17 27.75 -23.26 1.65
N ARG A 18 28.69 -24.20 1.67
CA ARG A 18 29.95 -24.07 2.44
C ARG A 18 30.82 -22.91 1.94
N ALA A 19 30.90 -22.71 0.60
CA ALA A 19 31.65 -21.59 0.02
C ALA A 19 31.08 -20.23 0.45
N CYS A 20 29.75 -20.17 0.71
CA CYS A 20 29.08 -19.00 1.24
C CYS A 20 29.10 -18.91 2.79
N GLY A 21 29.94 -19.72 3.45
CA GLY A 21 30.13 -19.68 4.91
C GLY A 21 29.13 -20.54 5.70
N VAL A 22 28.19 -21.25 5.06
CA VAL A 22 27.19 -22.09 5.74
C VAL A 22 27.75 -23.47 6.00
N VAL A 23 28.09 -23.74 7.26
CA VAL A 23 28.63 -25.05 7.69
C VAL A 23 27.53 -25.83 8.40
N PRO A 24 27.16 -27.05 7.93
CA PRO A 24 26.13 -27.84 8.59
C PRO A 24 26.58 -28.32 9.96
N SER A 25 25.67 -28.23 10.96
CA SER A 25 25.90 -28.79 12.31
C SER A 25 25.67 -30.30 12.36
N ALA A 26 24.88 -30.84 11.41
CA ALA A 26 24.71 -32.25 11.16
C ALA A 26 24.23 -32.44 9.72
N VAL A 27 24.35 -33.64 9.19
CA VAL A 27 23.78 -34.05 7.92
C VAL A 27 22.89 -35.26 8.09
N VAL A 28 21.78 -35.29 7.31
CA VAL A 28 20.87 -36.44 7.21
C VAL A 28 20.53 -36.64 5.75
N GLY A 29 20.35 -37.86 5.31
CA GLY A 29 20.01 -38.16 3.92
C GLY A 29 18.80 -39.06 3.83
N HIS A 30 18.03 -38.94 2.72
CA HIS A 30 16.92 -39.84 2.41
C HIS A 30 17.36 -40.85 1.36
N SER A 31 17.42 -42.17 1.73
CA SER A 31 17.82 -43.24 0.81
C SER A 31 19.19 -42.99 0.19
N GLN A 32 19.28 -42.78 -1.13
CA GLN A 32 20.52 -42.42 -1.83
C GLN A 32 21.11 -41.07 -1.37
N GLY A 33 20.30 -40.19 -0.79
CA GLY A 33 20.77 -38.91 -0.25
C GLY A 33 21.74 -39.10 0.93
N GLU A 34 21.70 -40.26 1.62
CA GLU A 34 22.73 -40.58 2.65
C GLU A 34 24.14 -40.74 2.06
N ILE A 35 24.26 -41.11 0.77
CA ILE A 35 25.58 -41.22 0.12
C ILE A 35 26.19 -39.82 -0.04
N ALA A 36 25.38 -38.85 -0.49
CA ALA A 36 25.82 -37.46 -0.55
C ALA A 36 26.10 -36.87 0.83
N ALA A 37 25.21 -37.15 1.80
CA ALA A 37 25.41 -36.76 3.19
C ALA A 37 26.74 -37.33 3.80
N ALA A 38 27.07 -38.59 3.48
CA ALA A 38 28.32 -39.21 3.92
C ALA A 38 29.59 -38.54 3.31
N VAL A 39 29.50 -38.07 2.07
CA VAL A 39 30.59 -37.30 1.45
C VAL A 39 30.67 -35.91 2.08
N VAL A 40 29.56 -35.22 2.32
CA VAL A 40 29.51 -33.91 2.97
C VAL A 40 30.01 -33.99 4.41
N ALA A 41 29.76 -35.10 5.10
CA ALA A 41 30.28 -35.38 6.45
C ALA A 41 31.76 -35.74 6.50
N GLY A 42 32.41 -35.97 5.36
CA GLY A 42 33.81 -36.40 5.30
C GLY A 42 34.00 -37.91 5.55
N VAL A 43 32.93 -38.66 5.72
CA VAL A 43 32.94 -40.13 5.92
C VAL A 43 33.44 -40.86 4.68
N LEU A 44 32.93 -40.48 3.51
CA LEU A 44 33.39 -41.02 2.24
C LEU A 44 34.19 -39.95 1.46
N SER A 45 35.21 -40.42 0.72
CA SER A 45 35.77 -39.58 -0.33
C SER A 45 34.73 -39.36 -1.43
N VAL A 46 34.92 -38.33 -2.28
CA VAL A 46 34.03 -38.11 -3.44
C VAL A 46 34.04 -39.34 -4.35
N GLU A 47 35.21 -39.91 -4.59
CA GLU A 47 35.41 -41.11 -5.42
C GLU A 47 34.67 -42.34 -4.85
N ASP A 48 34.74 -42.57 -3.54
CA ASP A 48 33.98 -43.65 -2.89
C ASP A 48 32.49 -43.39 -2.93
N GLY A 49 32.03 -42.13 -2.77
CA GLY A 49 30.62 -41.72 -2.93
C GLY A 49 30.10 -41.97 -4.34
N VAL A 50 30.88 -41.56 -5.35
CA VAL A 50 30.58 -41.84 -6.79
C VAL A 50 30.48 -43.33 -7.03
N ARG A 51 31.49 -44.10 -6.50
CA ARG A 51 31.52 -45.57 -6.62
C ARG A 51 30.25 -46.22 -6.00
N VAL A 52 29.88 -45.83 -4.79
CA VAL A 52 28.65 -46.32 -4.14
C VAL A 52 27.41 -46.02 -4.94
N VAL A 53 27.19 -44.75 -5.37
CA VAL A 53 25.96 -44.38 -6.09
C VAL A 53 25.89 -45.02 -7.47
N ALA A 54 27.01 -45.08 -8.21
CA ALA A 54 27.06 -45.65 -9.56
C ALA A 54 26.82 -47.16 -9.55
N LEU A 55 27.49 -47.89 -8.65
CA LEU A 55 27.36 -49.33 -8.53
C LEU A 55 26.01 -49.76 -7.96
N ARG A 56 25.48 -49.02 -6.99
CA ARG A 56 24.08 -49.15 -6.52
C ARG A 56 23.10 -48.94 -7.68
N ALA A 57 23.20 -47.88 -8.46
CA ALA A 57 22.32 -47.61 -9.59
C ALA A 57 22.42 -48.70 -10.67
N ARG A 58 23.62 -49.25 -10.88
CA ARG A 58 23.83 -50.38 -11.80
C ARG A 58 23.17 -51.67 -11.31
N ALA A 59 23.34 -52.00 -10.02
CA ALA A 59 22.71 -53.17 -9.42
C ALA A 59 21.15 -53.12 -9.48
N LEU A 60 20.58 -51.96 -9.25
CA LEU A 60 19.14 -51.72 -9.37
C LEU A 60 18.58 -51.95 -10.77
N ARG A 61 19.38 -51.83 -11.83
CA ARG A 61 18.93 -52.16 -13.20
C ARG A 61 18.47 -53.62 -13.35
N ALA A 62 19.08 -54.54 -12.58
CA ALA A 62 18.67 -55.92 -12.59
C ALA A 62 17.24 -56.14 -12.05
N LEU A 63 16.70 -55.17 -11.32
CA LEU A 63 15.37 -55.19 -10.73
C LEU A 63 14.34 -54.44 -11.56
N ALA A 64 14.73 -53.81 -12.67
CA ALA A 64 13.85 -53.00 -13.51
C ALA A 64 12.69 -53.82 -14.09
N GLY A 65 11.47 -53.26 -14.10
CA GLY A 65 10.25 -53.89 -14.58
C GLY A 65 9.58 -54.88 -13.62
N HIS A 66 10.23 -55.21 -12.47
CA HIS A 66 9.69 -56.19 -11.53
C HIS A 66 9.04 -55.59 -10.27
N GLY A 67 9.23 -54.27 -10.02
CA GLY A 67 8.71 -53.59 -8.85
C GLY A 67 8.00 -52.29 -9.16
N GLY A 68 7.36 -51.74 -8.15
CA GLY A 68 6.71 -50.45 -8.16
C GLY A 68 6.71 -49.81 -6.78
N MET A 69 6.57 -48.52 -6.74
CA MET A 69 6.52 -47.74 -5.50
C MET A 69 5.32 -46.79 -5.55
N ILE A 70 4.65 -46.59 -4.42
CA ILE A 70 3.45 -45.77 -4.27
C ILE A 70 3.63 -44.88 -3.06
N SER A 71 3.44 -43.58 -3.25
CA SER A 71 3.31 -42.62 -2.16
C SER A 71 1.85 -42.64 -1.67
N VAL A 72 1.66 -42.80 -0.38
CA VAL A 72 0.35 -42.87 0.29
C VAL A 72 0.26 -41.75 1.31
N ARG A 73 -0.84 -41.00 1.28
CA ARG A 73 -1.13 -39.95 2.26
C ARG A 73 -1.91 -40.57 3.43
N ALA A 74 -1.18 -41.25 4.28
CA ALA A 74 -1.67 -41.84 5.51
C ALA A 74 -0.52 -42.09 6.48
N GLY A 75 -0.84 -42.18 7.77
CA GLY A 75 0.13 -42.45 8.82
C GLY A 75 0.69 -43.88 8.75
N ARG A 76 1.92 -44.08 9.25
CA ARG A 76 2.60 -45.37 9.26
C ARG A 76 1.73 -46.49 9.85
N SER A 77 1.06 -46.26 10.99
CA SER A 77 0.19 -47.25 11.66
C SER A 77 -0.99 -47.69 10.80
N ASP A 78 -1.55 -46.77 10.01
CA ASP A 78 -2.71 -47.08 9.17
C ASP A 78 -2.28 -47.83 7.91
N VAL A 79 -1.12 -47.47 7.32
CA VAL A 79 -0.54 -48.24 6.21
C VAL A 79 -0.13 -49.64 6.66
N ASP A 80 0.42 -49.84 7.84
CA ASP A 80 0.75 -51.14 8.38
C ASP A 80 -0.51 -52.03 8.55
N LYS A 81 -1.64 -51.44 8.99
CA LYS A 81 -2.94 -52.14 9.07
C LYS A 81 -3.46 -52.55 7.68
N LEU A 82 -3.32 -51.67 6.68
CA LEU A 82 -3.71 -51.99 5.30
C LEU A 82 -2.85 -53.16 4.75
N LEU A 83 -1.52 -53.09 4.96
CA LEU A 83 -0.61 -54.10 4.45
C LEU A 83 -0.67 -55.48 5.21
N ALA A 84 -1.30 -55.48 6.38
CA ALA A 84 -1.53 -56.70 7.15
C ALA A 84 -2.60 -57.65 6.52
N ASP A 85 -3.37 -57.18 5.52
CA ASP A 85 -4.28 -57.99 4.76
C ASP A 85 -3.52 -59.05 3.93
N ASP A 86 -4.06 -60.28 3.89
CA ASP A 86 -3.43 -61.39 3.17
C ASP A 86 -3.18 -61.11 1.69
N SER A 87 -3.95 -60.18 1.10
CA SER A 87 -3.76 -59.71 -0.30
C SER A 87 -2.43 -59.05 -0.54
N TRP A 88 -1.84 -58.43 0.50
CA TRP A 88 -0.63 -57.60 0.38
C TRP A 88 0.58 -58.22 1.09
N THR A 89 0.34 -59.07 2.08
CA THR A 89 1.39 -59.70 2.87
C THR A 89 2.42 -60.42 2.00
N GLY A 90 3.70 -60.08 2.15
CA GLY A 90 4.83 -60.61 1.36
C GLY A 90 4.91 -60.14 -0.09
N ARG A 91 3.96 -59.30 -0.55
CA ARG A 91 3.96 -58.71 -1.88
C ARG A 91 4.31 -57.24 -1.87
N LEU A 92 3.97 -56.52 -0.77
CA LEU A 92 4.22 -55.12 -0.55
C LEU A 92 4.86 -54.92 0.84
N GLU A 93 5.75 -53.97 0.96
CA GLU A 93 6.41 -53.55 2.21
C GLU A 93 6.41 -52.02 2.30
N VAL A 94 6.49 -51.46 3.52
CA VAL A 94 6.77 -50.03 3.71
C VAL A 94 8.20 -49.77 3.34
N ALA A 95 8.43 -48.85 2.39
CA ALA A 95 9.75 -48.48 1.87
C ALA A 95 10.31 -47.20 2.50
N ALA A 96 9.45 -46.26 2.85
CA ALA A 96 9.85 -45.02 3.54
C ALA A 96 8.70 -44.46 4.37
N VAL A 97 9.07 -43.78 5.48
CA VAL A 97 8.17 -42.94 6.28
C VAL A 97 8.74 -41.52 6.24
N ASN A 98 8.12 -40.68 5.43
CA ASN A 98 8.67 -39.34 5.15
C ASN A 98 8.12 -38.26 6.07
N GLY A 99 6.89 -38.42 6.55
CA GLY A 99 6.21 -37.49 7.42
C GLY A 99 5.10 -38.20 8.21
N PRO A 100 4.35 -37.48 9.06
CA PRO A 100 3.29 -38.06 9.89
C PRO A 100 2.22 -38.78 9.02
N ASP A 101 1.89 -38.20 7.86
CA ASP A 101 0.90 -38.74 6.91
C ASP A 101 1.51 -38.98 5.52
N ALA A 102 2.78 -39.30 5.44
CA ALA A 102 3.49 -39.48 4.18
C ALA A 102 4.33 -40.76 4.20
N VAL A 103 3.76 -41.85 3.69
CA VAL A 103 4.40 -43.17 3.65
C VAL A 103 4.59 -43.63 2.21
N VAL A 104 5.68 -44.32 1.93
CA VAL A 104 5.93 -44.96 0.65
C VAL A 104 5.84 -46.49 0.83
N VAL A 105 4.99 -47.11 0.01
CA VAL A 105 4.83 -48.58 -0.10
C VAL A 105 5.49 -49.04 -1.38
N ALA A 106 6.25 -50.13 -1.33
CA ALA A 106 6.90 -50.73 -2.49
C ALA A 106 6.81 -52.25 -2.50
N GLY A 107 6.92 -52.82 -3.68
CA GLY A 107 6.91 -54.30 -3.84
C GLY A 107 6.66 -54.70 -5.29
N ASN A 108 6.06 -55.85 -5.52
CA ASN A 108 5.77 -56.41 -6.84
C ASN A 108 5.00 -55.44 -7.72
N ALA A 109 5.37 -55.24 -8.98
CA ALA A 109 4.72 -54.28 -9.89
C ALA A 109 3.19 -54.57 -10.08
N PRO A 110 2.70 -55.82 -10.19
CA PRO A 110 1.26 -56.08 -10.16
C PRO A 110 0.59 -55.68 -8.84
N ALA A 111 1.20 -56.06 -7.70
CA ALA A 111 0.64 -55.74 -6.39
C ALA A 111 0.60 -54.20 -6.14
N ALA A 112 1.60 -53.49 -6.58
CA ALA A 112 1.63 -52.05 -6.50
C ALA A 112 0.44 -51.40 -7.27
N ARG A 113 0.13 -51.85 -8.47
CA ARG A 113 -1.03 -51.38 -9.24
C ARG A 113 -2.36 -51.71 -8.56
N GLU A 114 -2.53 -52.97 -8.13
CA GLU A 114 -3.73 -53.41 -7.41
C GLU A 114 -3.94 -52.61 -6.12
N PHE A 115 -2.87 -52.29 -5.40
CA PHE A 115 -2.93 -51.49 -4.18
C PHE A 115 -3.27 -50.00 -4.46
N LEU A 116 -2.80 -49.44 -5.56
CA LEU A 116 -3.19 -48.10 -5.98
C LEU A 116 -4.69 -48.01 -6.28
N GLU A 117 -5.22 -48.98 -7.05
CA GLU A 117 -6.66 -49.11 -7.33
C GLU A 117 -7.48 -49.31 -6.04
N TYR A 118 -6.96 -50.10 -5.10
CA TYR A 118 -7.58 -50.28 -3.78
C TYR A 118 -7.61 -48.95 -2.99
N CYS A 119 -6.51 -48.21 -2.94
CA CYS A 119 -6.47 -46.90 -2.27
C CYS A 119 -7.49 -45.91 -2.87
N GLU A 120 -7.62 -45.90 -4.19
CA GLU A 120 -8.59 -45.06 -4.89
C GLU A 120 -10.05 -45.47 -4.52
N ALA A 121 -10.34 -46.77 -4.48
CA ALA A 121 -11.66 -47.26 -4.09
C ALA A 121 -12.02 -46.97 -2.62
N MET A 122 -11.02 -46.83 -1.76
CA MET A 122 -11.17 -46.52 -0.33
C MET A 122 -11.03 -45.01 -0.02
N ASP A 123 -10.97 -44.13 -1.03
CA ASP A 123 -10.76 -42.69 -0.90
C ASP A 123 -9.47 -42.32 -0.15
N ILE A 124 -8.44 -43.21 -0.28
CA ILE A 124 -7.10 -42.95 0.27
C ILE A 124 -6.26 -42.30 -0.81
N ARG A 125 -5.77 -41.09 -0.58
CA ARG A 125 -4.90 -40.40 -1.54
C ARG A 125 -3.59 -41.15 -1.72
N ALA A 126 -3.39 -41.75 -2.90
CA ALA A 126 -2.17 -42.44 -3.26
C ALA A 126 -1.73 -42.09 -4.67
N ARG A 127 -0.43 -42.16 -4.94
CA ARG A 127 0.16 -41.83 -6.25
C ARG A 127 1.31 -42.79 -6.57
N ALA A 128 1.33 -43.33 -7.77
CA ALA A 128 2.48 -44.06 -8.27
C ALA A 128 3.73 -43.14 -8.38
N ILE A 129 4.85 -43.61 -7.85
CA ILE A 129 6.14 -43.00 -8.08
C ILE A 129 6.67 -43.51 -9.41
N PRO A 130 7.23 -42.67 -10.32
CA PRO A 130 7.65 -43.08 -11.65
C PRO A 130 8.98 -43.85 -11.64
N VAL A 131 8.98 -45.00 -10.97
CA VAL A 131 10.09 -45.97 -10.91
C VAL A 131 9.54 -47.39 -11.19
N ASP A 132 10.37 -48.24 -11.75
CA ASP A 132 10.01 -49.60 -12.17
C ASP A 132 10.70 -50.71 -11.34
N TYR A 133 11.18 -50.35 -10.14
CA TYR A 133 11.80 -51.23 -9.18
C TYR A 133 11.26 -50.95 -7.76
N ALA A 134 11.46 -51.91 -6.84
CA ALA A 134 11.06 -51.75 -5.44
C ALA A 134 12.31 -51.75 -4.53
N SER A 135 12.88 -50.53 -4.30
CA SER A 135 13.90 -50.39 -3.27
C SER A 135 13.31 -50.46 -1.87
N HIS A 136 14.12 -50.65 -0.88
CA HIS A 136 13.74 -50.78 0.54
C HIS A 136 12.76 -51.92 0.84
N THR A 137 12.85 -53.01 0.08
CA THR A 137 12.05 -54.23 0.21
C THR A 137 12.89 -55.48 0.00
N ALA A 138 12.32 -56.67 0.21
CA ALA A 138 12.97 -57.96 -0.06
C ALA A 138 13.41 -58.14 -1.53
N HIS A 139 12.88 -57.39 -2.47
CA HIS A 139 13.31 -57.40 -3.88
C HIS A 139 14.80 -57.13 -4.06
N VAL A 140 15.41 -56.36 -3.18
CA VAL A 140 16.83 -55.96 -3.23
C VAL A 140 17.78 -57.12 -2.80
N GLU A 141 17.23 -58.15 -2.15
CA GLU A 141 18.06 -59.27 -1.65
C GLU A 141 18.80 -60.03 -2.74
N SER A 142 18.21 -60.02 -3.96
CA SER A 142 18.82 -60.65 -5.14
C SER A 142 20.13 -60.02 -5.62
N VAL A 143 20.34 -58.74 -5.29
CA VAL A 143 21.55 -58.01 -5.70
C VAL A 143 22.59 -57.84 -4.55
N ARG A 144 22.32 -58.41 -3.39
CA ARG A 144 23.16 -58.31 -2.20
C ARG A 144 24.63 -58.66 -2.46
N ASP A 145 24.85 -59.89 -2.99
CA ASP A 145 26.21 -60.44 -3.18
C ASP A 145 27.00 -59.66 -4.26
N GLU A 146 26.27 -59.13 -5.26
CA GLU A 146 26.86 -58.28 -6.29
C GLU A 146 27.31 -56.94 -5.69
N LEU A 147 26.42 -56.27 -4.96
CA LEU A 147 26.67 -55.01 -4.35
C LEU A 147 27.78 -55.09 -3.29
N ALA A 148 27.79 -56.09 -2.43
CA ALA A 148 28.83 -56.33 -1.44
C ALA A 148 30.22 -56.52 -2.06
N ARG A 149 30.33 -57.25 -3.16
CA ARG A 149 31.57 -57.41 -3.91
C ARG A 149 32.02 -56.15 -4.59
N ALA A 150 31.11 -55.43 -5.20
CA ALA A 150 31.39 -54.16 -5.92
C ALA A 150 31.88 -53.09 -4.97
N LEU A 151 31.34 -53.00 -3.75
CA LEU A 151 31.63 -51.98 -2.75
C LEU A 151 32.73 -52.40 -1.76
N ALA A 152 33.36 -53.57 -1.88
CA ALA A 152 34.39 -54.07 -0.96
C ALA A 152 35.65 -53.19 -0.84
N GLY A 153 35.81 -52.25 -1.79
CA GLY A 153 37.00 -51.37 -1.83
C GLY A 153 36.79 -49.95 -1.26
N ILE A 154 35.61 -49.64 -0.74
CA ILE A 154 35.36 -48.32 -0.10
C ILE A 154 36.02 -48.26 1.27
N VAL A 155 36.51 -47.08 1.67
CA VAL A 155 37.22 -46.90 2.95
C VAL A 155 36.54 -45.75 3.72
N PRO A 156 35.49 -46.06 4.50
CA PRO A 156 34.85 -45.07 5.32
C PRO A 156 35.72 -44.56 6.43
N ARG A 157 35.54 -43.29 6.82
CA ARG A 157 36.32 -42.59 7.85
C ARG A 157 35.38 -42.08 8.95
N SER A 158 35.95 -41.67 10.09
CA SER A 158 35.18 -40.95 11.09
C SER A 158 34.65 -39.62 10.53
N ALA A 159 33.41 -39.31 10.83
CA ALA A 159 32.74 -38.13 10.35
C ALA A 159 33.36 -36.82 10.88
N GLU A 160 33.57 -35.85 10.02
CA GLU A 160 33.98 -34.48 10.36
C GLU A 160 32.77 -33.61 10.76
N VAL A 161 31.62 -33.91 10.15
CA VAL A 161 30.30 -33.33 10.50
C VAL A 161 29.41 -34.47 10.99
N PRO A 162 28.69 -34.33 12.12
CA PRO A 162 27.80 -35.35 12.64
C PRO A 162 26.87 -35.93 11.57
N PHE A 163 26.89 -37.23 11.36
CA PHE A 163 26.10 -37.95 10.37
C PHE A 163 24.95 -38.70 11.04
N PHE A 164 23.72 -38.31 10.75
CA PHE A 164 22.52 -38.98 11.25
C PHE A 164 22.00 -40.01 10.22
N SER A 165 21.90 -41.25 10.62
CA SER A 165 21.46 -42.35 9.76
C SER A 165 19.94 -42.58 9.88
N THR A 166 19.25 -42.53 8.77
CA THR A 166 17.80 -42.89 8.69
C THR A 166 17.60 -44.44 8.74
N LEU A 167 18.65 -45.20 8.63
CA LEU A 167 18.65 -46.66 8.77
C LEU A 167 18.71 -47.11 10.24
N SER A 168 19.57 -46.49 11.04
CA SER A 168 19.75 -46.86 12.46
C SER A 168 18.92 -46.01 13.40
N GLY A 169 18.48 -44.79 12.94
CA GLY A 169 17.78 -43.82 13.77
C GLY A 169 18.65 -43.07 14.77
N ASP A 170 19.98 -43.00 14.57
CA ASP A 170 20.95 -42.42 15.49
C ASP A 170 22.15 -41.84 14.73
N PHE A 171 22.96 -41.04 15.41
CA PHE A 171 24.28 -40.60 14.91
C PHE A 171 25.26 -41.76 14.82
N LEU A 172 25.99 -41.81 13.71
CA LEU A 172 27.07 -42.77 13.49
C LEU A 172 28.44 -42.09 13.45
N ASP A 173 29.48 -42.77 13.91
CA ASP A 173 30.87 -42.29 13.79
C ASP A 173 31.32 -42.20 12.32
N GLY A 174 30.70 -42.98 11.45
CA GLY A 174 31.02 -43.01 10.01
C GLY A 174 31.78 -44.24 9.58
N THR A 175 32.67 -44.79 10.42
CA THR A 175 33.48 -45.96 10.08
C THR A 175 32.66 -47.23 9.81
N GLU A 176 31.39 -47.26 10.20
CA GLU A 176 30.42 -48.30 9.95
C GLU A 176 29.78 -48.24 8.56
N LEU A 177 29.98 -47.19 7.77
CA LEU A 177 29.35 -46.97 6.45
C LEU A 177 30.06 -47.81 5.36
N ASP A 178 30.26 -49.06 5.62
CA ASP A 178 30.87 -50.04 4.74
C ASP A 178 29.89 -50.62 3.69
N ALA A 179 30.34 -51.61 2.92
CA ALA A 179 29.55 -52.25 1.89
C ALA A 179 28.26 -52.86 2.44
N GLU A 180 28.29 -53.44 3.66
CA GLU A 180 27.08 -54.04 4.28
C GLU A 180 26.09 -52.93 4.75
N TYR A 181 26.61 -51.80 5.23
CA TYR A 181 25.77 -50.63 5.55
C TYR A 181 25.00 -50.17 4.31
N TRP A 182 25.64 -49.99 3.16
CA TRP A 182 25.03 -49.54 1.93
C TRP A 182 24.01 -50.54 1.35
N TYR A 183 24.24 -51.82 1.54
CA TYR A 183 23.23 -52.85 1.24
C TYR A 183 22.05 -52.70 2.21
N ARG A 184 22.25 -52.57 3.50
CA ARG A 184 21.18 -52.40 4.49
C ARG A 184 20.37 -51.12 4.27
N ASN A 185 21.05 -50.00 3.94
CA ASN A 185 20.41 -48.75 3.55
C ASN A 185 19.47 -48.95 2.34
N LEU A 186 19.87 -49.75 1.36
CA LEU A 186 19.03 -50.05 0.20
C LEU A 186 17.89 -51.01 0.50
N ARG A 187 18.04 -51.92 1.50
CA ARG A 187 17.10 -52.99 1.84
C ARG A 187 16.02 -52.57 2.82
N HIS A 188 16.34 -51.80 3.82
CA HIS A 188 15.43 -51.45 4.92
C HIS A 188 14.69 -50.16 4.66
N PRO A 189 13.53 -49.96 5.31
CA PRO A 189 12.75 -48.72 5.21
C PRO A 189 13.59 -47.49 5.59
N VAL A 190 13.28 -46.39 4.95
CA VAL A 190 13.86 -45.07 5.30
C VAL A 190 12.96 -44.43 6.38
N GLU A 191 13.48 -44.32 7.59
CA GLU A 191 12.76 -43.73 8.74
C GLU A 191 13.00 -42.22 8.84
N PHE A 192 12.69 -41.49 7.76
CA PHE A 192 13.02 -40.08 7.64
C PHE A 192 12.22 -39.17 8.60
N HIS A 193 10.92 -39.45 8.79
CA HIS A 193 10.09 -38.76 9.78
C HIS A 193 10.68 -38.84 11.19
N SER A 194 11.06 -40.04 11.63
CA SER A 194 11.68 -40.26 12.95
C SER A 194 13.03 -39.53 13.06
N ALA A 195 13.80 -39.47 11.97
CA ALA A 195 15.08 -38.77 11.94
C ALA A 195 14.86 -37.23 12.09
N VAL A 196 13.96 -36.61 11.34
CA VAL A 196 13.66 -35.18 11.47
C VAL A 196 13.16 -34.86 12.86
N ARG A 197 12.26 -35.67 13.42
CA ARG A 197 11.76 -35.50 14.78
C ARG A 197 12.88 -35.57 15.83
N THR A 198 13.74 -36.58 15.74
CA THR A 198 14.87 -36.73 16.67
C THR A 198 15.83 -35.54 16.59
N LEU A 199 16.14 -35.05 15.39
CA LEU A 199 17.01 -33.87 15.20
C LEU A 199 16.34 -32.62 15.77
N THR A 200 15.03 -32.41 15.53
CA THR A 200 14.27 -31.29 16.10
C THR A 200 14.27 -31.32 17.63
N ASP A 201 14.03 -32.50 18.24
CA ASP A 201 14.06 -32.70 19.69
C ASP A 201 15.47 -32.43 20.30
N GLN A 202 16.54 -32.59 19.52
CA GLN A 202 17.91 -32.24 19.90
C GLN A 202 18.26 -30.78 19.65
N GLY A 203 17.33 -29.93 19.17
CA GLY A 203 17.50 -28.51 19.01
C GLY A 203 18.06 -28.05 17.66
N TYR A 204 18.05 -28.88 16.63
CA TYR A 204 18.35 -28.44 15.26
C TYR A 204 17.20 -27.58 14.75
N ALA A 205 17.45 -26.30 14.52
CA ALA A 205 16.40 -25.30 14.25
C ALA A 205 16.28 -24.91 12.78
N THR A 206 17.16 -25.40 11.90
CA THR A 206 17.11 -25.06 10.47
C THR A 206 17.50 -26.28 9.64
N PHE A 207 16.62 -26.65 8.72
CA PHE A 207 16.82 -27.74 7.77
C PHE A 207 16.97 -27.14 6.37
N ILE A 208 18.09 -27.43 5.70
CA ILE A 208 18.37 -26.96 4.33
C ILE A 208 18.36 -28.18 3.41
N GLU A 209 17.40 -28.26 2.50
CA GLU A 209 17.35 -29.30 1.48
C GLU A 209 18.30 -28.95 0.33
N ALA A 210 19.45 -29.63 0.27
CA ALA A 210 20.43 -29.49 -0.80
C ALA A 210 20.06 -30.41 -1.98
N SER A 211 19.10 -29.96 -2.78
CA SER A 211 18.60 -30.70 -3.95
C SER A 211 18.24 -29.77 -5.12
N PRO A 212 18.22 -30.28 -6.38
CA PRO A 212 17.85 -29.46 -7.53
C PRO A 212 16.33 -29.16 -7.60
N ASN A 213 15.54 -29.88 -6.80
CA ASN A 213 14.10 -29.71 -6.71
C ASN A 213 13.62 -30.18 -5.32
N PRO A 214 12.88 -29.36 -4.57
CA PRO A 214 12.45 -29.74 -3.23
C PRO A 214 11.48 -30.94 -3.28
N VAL A 215 11.87 -32.02 -2.60
CA VAL A 215 11.09 -33.25 -2.53
C VAL A 215 10.72 -33.57 -1.08
N LEU A 216 11.59 -33.20 -0.14
CA LEU A 216 11.44 -33.50 1.27
C LEU A 216 10.94 -32.32 2.09
N GLY A 217 11.06 -31.10 1.59
CA GLY A 217 10.70 -29.86 2.31
C GLY A 217 9.30 -29.90 2.90
N ALA A 218 8.30 -30.35 2.13
CA ALA A 218 6.93 -30.48 2.63
C ALA A 218 6.79 -31.52 3.77
N SER A 219 7.46 -32.67 3.65
CA SER A 219 7.42 -33.72 4.69
C SER A 219 8.16 -33.33 5.96
N ILE A 220 9.25 -32.53 5.82
CA ILE A 220 9.94 -31.95 6.96
C ILE A 220 9.01 -30.96 7.65
N GLN A 221 8.36 -30.04 6.89
CA GLN A 221 7.44 -29.05 7.45
C GLN A 221 6.26 -29.73 8.16
N GLU A 222 5.62 -30.73 7.55
CA GLU A 222 4.56 -31.52 8.19
C GLU A 222 5.03 -32.16 9.52
N THR A 223 6.27 -32.62 9.59
CA THR A 223 6.84 -33.18 10.84
C THR A 223 7.07 -32.09 11.90
N LEU A 224 7.52 -30.91 11.48
CA LEU A 224 7.70 -29.77 12.39
C LEU A 224 6.37 -29.25 12.92
N ASP A 225 5.34 -29.19 12.07
CA ASP A 225 3.99 -28.77 12.44
C ASP A 225 3.37 -29.76 13.45
N ASP A 226 3.54 -31.09 13.24
CA ASP A 226 3.09 -32.14 14.16
C ASP A 226 3.76 -32.07 15.54
N THR A 227 4.98 -31.54 15.59
CA THR A 227 5.75 -31.36 16.85
C THR A 227 5.66 -29.96 17.42
N GLU A 228 4.84 -29.07 16.86
CA GLU A 228 4.73 -27.66 17.24
C GLU A 228 6.10 -26.95 17.30
N SER A 229 7.01 -27.28 16.39
CA SER A 229 8.37 -26.77 16.36
C SER A 229 8.48 -25.48 15.56
N GLU A 230 9.24 -24.50 16.07
CA GLU A 230 9.59 -23.26 15.37
C GLU A 230 10.77 -23.41 14.38
N ALA A 231 11.26 -24.63 14.15
CA ALA A 231 12.33 -24.87 13.20
C ALA A 231 11.94 -24.49 11.76
N ALA A 232 12.93 -24.04 10.98
CA ALA A 232 12.70 -23.60 9.60
C ALA A 232 13.14 -24.66 8.59
N VAL A 233 12.42 -24.74 7.47
CA VAL A 233 12.78 -25.56 6.31
C VAL A 233 13.10 -24.64 5.15
N LEU A 234 14.29 -24.80 4.58
CA LEU A 234 14.79 -24.02 3.45
C LEU A 234 15.07 -24.94 2.26
N THR A 235 14.74 -24.49 1.07
CA THR A 235 15.01 -25.19 -0.18
C THR A 235 16.06 -24.46 -0.98
N THR A 236 17.03 -25.18 -1.55
CA THR A 236 18.14 -24.58 -2.28
C THR A 236 17.70 -24.11 -3.67
N LEU A 237 17.17 -25.01 -4.48
CA LEU A 237 16.70 -24.73 -5.84
C LEU A 237 15.24 -25.19 -6.00
N GLU A 238 14.60 -24.77 -7.07
CA GLU A 238 13.22 -25.15 -7.42
C GLU A 238 13.15 -25.59 -8.87
N ARG A 239 12.06 -26.30 -9.20
CA ARG A 239 11.83 -26.74 -10.57
C ARG A 239 11.70 -25.50 -11.47
N ASP A 240 12.42 -25.51 -12.60
CA ASP A 240 12.48 -24.43 -13.59
C ASP A 240 13.06 -23.08 -13.04
N ALA A 241 13.61 -23.10 -11.81
CA ALA A 241 14.31 -21.99 -11.17
C ALA A 241 15.62 -22.51 -10.52
N GLY A 242 16.52 -23.04 -11.33
CA GLY A 242 17.80 -23.61 -10.92
C GLY A 242 18.99 -22.69 -11.22
N ASP A 243 18.80 -21.38 -11.09
CA ASP A 243 19.78 -20.36 -11.38
C ASP A 243 20.41 -19.72 -10.15
N ALA A 244 21.36 -18.83 -10.37
CA ALA A 244 22.06 -18.11 -9.30
C ALA A 244 21.11 -17.24 -8.47
N ASP A 245 20.09 -16.65 -9.10
CA ASP A 245 19.14 -15.76 -8.40
C ASP A 245 18.33 -16.54 -7.36
N ARG A 246 17.89 -17.77 -7.71
CA ARG A 246 17.18 -18.63 -6.75
C ARG A 246 18.11 -19.07 -5.60
N PHE A 247 19.37 -19.37 -5.88
CA PHE A 247 20.32 -19.69 -4.83
C PHE A 247 20.61 -18.50 -3.92
N LEU A 248 20.77 -17.29 -4.47
CA LEU A 248 20.94 -16.06 -3.69
C LEU A 248 19.68 -15.77 -2.82
N ALA A 249 18.49 -16.03 -3.35
CA ALA A 249 17.26 -15.92 -2.58
C ALA A 249 17.25 -16.93 -1.41
N ALA A 250 17.72 -18.16 -1.61
CA ALA A 250 17.84 -19.17 -0.54
C ALA A 250 18.85 -18.74 0.54
N LEU A 251 19.99 -18.12 0.15
CA LEU A 251 20.95 -17.53 1.09
C LEU A 251 20.33 -16.39 1.89
N ALA A 252 19.58 -15.49 1.22
CA ALA A 252 18.90 -14.38 1.89
C ALA A 252 17.84 -14.89 2.88
N GLU A 253 17.06 -15.91 2.50
CA GLU A 253 16.10 -16.56 3.38
C GLU A 253 16.79 -17.20 4.60
N ALA A 254 17.90 -17.93 4.39
CA ALA A 254 18.71 -18.49 5.47
C ALA A 254 19.21 -17.42 6.43
N HIS A 255 19.68 -16.29 5.89
CA HIS A 255 20.12 -15.13 6.69
C HIS A 255 18.99 -14.58 7.57
N THR A 256 17.78 -14.42 7.04
CA THR A 256 16.61 -13.93 7.82
C THR A 256 16.21 -14.91 8.93
N ARG A 257 16.59 -16.19 8.82
CA ARG A 257 16.40 -17.22 9.85
C ARG A 257 17.59 -17.36 10.81
N GLY A 258 18.58 -16.45 10.73
CA GLY A 258 19.71 -16.41 11.63
C GLY A 258 20.88 -17.31 11.23
N VAL A 259 20.87 -17.90 10.05
CA VAL A 259 22.03 -18.64 9.53
C VAL A 259 23.13 -17.65 9.16
N ALA A 260 24.35 -17.89 9.64
CA ALA A 260 25.49 -17.05 9.33
C ALA A 260 25.91 -17.25 7.87
N ILE A 261 25.95 -16.17 7.10
CA ILE A 261 26.39 -16.14 5.70
C ILE A 261 27.66 -15.30 5.60
N ASP A 262 28.65 -15.77 4.86
CA ASP A 262 29.80 -14.97 4.48
C ASP A 262 29.48 -14.10 3.27
N TRP A 263 28.92 -12.91 3.53
CA TRP A 263 28.56 -11.97 2.48
C TRP A 263 29.76 -11.41 1.72
N GLU A 264 30.97 -11.43 2.30
CA GLU A 264 32.17 -11.03 1.56
C GLU A 264 32.52 -12.06 0.50
N ALA A 265 32.33 -13.34 0.80
CA ALA A 265 32.52 -14.42 -0.19
C ALA A 265 31.44 -14.39 -1.28
N VAL A 266 30.21 -14.00 -0.96
CA VAL A 266 29.07 -13.94 -1.93
C VAL A 266 29.13 -12.71 -2.82
N LEU A 267 29.35 -11.52 -2.24
CA LEU A 267 29.24 -10.23 -2.95
C LEU A 267 30.60 -9.65 -3.37
N GLY A 268 31.69 -10.25 -2.91
CA GLY A 268 33.03 -9.70 -3.06
C GLY A 268 33.31 -8.53 -2.11
N ARG A 269 34.53 -8.03 -2.13
CA ARG A 269 34.92 -6.84 -1.35
C ARG A 269 34.31 -5.60 -1.98
N ALA A 270 33.42 -4.93 -1.22
CA ALA A 270 32.84 -3.64 -1.59
C ALA A 270 33.38 -2.53 -0.68
N GLU A 271 33.34 -1.27 -1.17
CA GLU A 271 33.60 -0.11 -0.33
C GLU A 271 32.39 0.12 0.58
N LEU A 272 32.65 0.56 1.82
CA LEU A 272 31.61 0.93 2.76
C LEU A 272 30.82 2.15 2.21
N ALA A 273 29.52 1.98 1.99
CA ALA A 273 28.63 3.06 1.64
C ALA A 273 28.07 3.72 2.93
N ASP A 274 28.01 5.06 2.93
CA ASP A 274 27.30 5.80 3.97
C ASP A 274 25.78 5.57 3.78
N LEU A 275 25.23 4.70 4.60
CA LEU A 275 23.79 4.45 4.65
C LEU A 275 23.13 5.45 5.62
N PRO A 276 21.91 5.94 5.32
CA PRO A 276 21.14 6.69 6.31
C PRO A 276 20.94 5.84 7.57
N GLY A 277 21.11 6.48 8.73
CA GLY A 277 20.88 5.80 10.01
C GLY A 277 19.45 5.24 10.10
N TYR A 278 19.27 4.18 10.89
CA TYR A 278 17.94 3.61 11.14
C TYR A 278 17.00 4.70 11.70
N PRO A 279 15.84 4.97 11.09
CA PRO A 279 14.88 5.92 11.62
C PRO A 279 14.21 5.33 12.86
N PHE A 280 14.85 5.51 14.01
CA PHE A 280 14.34 4.98 15.27
C PHE A 280 12.91 5.46 15.54
N GLN A 281 11.96 4.56 15.56
CA GLN A 281 10.61 4.78 16.03
C GLN A 281 10.63 4.80 17.57
N GLY A 282 11.16 5.89 18.13
CA GLY A 282 11.30 6.03 19.57
C GLY A 282 9.95 6.09 20.27
N LYS A 283 9.67 5.09 21.11
CA LYS A 283 8.63 5.21 22.14
C LYS A 283 9.26 5.74 23.41
N ARG A 284 8.68 6.79 24.00
CA ARG A 284 9.12 7.30 25.29
C ARG A 284 8.71 6.32 26.39
N PHE A 285 9.69 5.65 27.00
CA PHE A 285 9.51 4.82 28.17
C PHE A 285 10.08 5.56 29.39
N TRP A 286 9.30 6.48 29.98
CA TRP A 286 9.66 7.09 31.24
C TRP A 286 9.27 6.17 32.39
N LEU A 287 10.21 5.85 33.27
CA LEU A 287 9.99 5.07 34.51
C LEU A 287 9.20 5.88 35.58
N LEU A 288 9.16 7.18 35.41
CA LEU A 288 8.30 8.06 36.22
C LEU A 288 7.07 8.39 35.39
N PRO A 289 5.84 8.38 35.98
CA PRO A 289 4.72 8.94 35.29
C PRO A 289 5.11 10.37 34.89
N GLU A 290 4.98 10.68 33.57
CA GLU A 290 4.98 12.07 33.16
C GLU A 290 4.08 12.79 34.15
N ARG A 291 4.65 13.80 34.85
CA ARG A 291 3.77 14.82 35.47
C ARG A 291 3.10 15.46 34.26
N THR A 292 2.00 14.85 33.84
CA THR A 292 1.03 15.53 33.01
C THR A 292 0.65 16.74 33.83
N ALA A 293 1.26 17.91 33.52
CA ALA A 293 0.50 19.13 33.69
C ALA A 293 -0.89 18.78 33.16
N PRO A 294 -1.97 19.04 33.90
CA PRO A 294 -3.30 18.69 33.42
C PRO A 294 -3.34 19.14 31.95
N ARG A 295 -3.49 18.19 31.04
CA ARG A 295 -3.66 18.51 29.62
C ARG A 295 -4.86 19.42 29.62
N ASP A 296 -4.64 20.67 29.26
CA ASP A 296 -5.76 21.55 28.97
C ASP A 296 -6.48 20.90 27.81
N ASP A 297 -7.76 20.62 27.95
CA ASP A 297 -8.60 20.02 26.89
C ASP A 297 -8.52 20.76 25.54
N LEU A 298 -7.89 21.94 25.51
CA LEU A 298 -7.65 22.74 24.32
C LEU A 298 -6.39 22.32 23.54
N ASP A 299 -5.46 21.56 24.13
CA ASP A 299 -4.20 21.20 23.45
C ASP A 299 -4.44 20.38 22.20
N ASP A 300 -5.53 19.64 22.12
CA ASP A 300 -5.91 18.82 20.98
C ASP A 300 -6.64 19.61 19.87
N TRP A 301 -6.85 20.91 20.03
CA TRP A 301 -7.57 21.77 19.07
C TRP A 301 -6.65 22.57 18.15
N PHE A 302 -5.36 22.62 18.42
CA PHE A 302 -4.41 23.43 17.65
C PHE A 302 -3.69 22.60 16.61
N TYR A 303 -3.71 23.11 15.37
CA TYR A 303 -2.99 22.51 14.23
C TYR A 303 -2.27 23.59 13.45
N ARG A 304 -1.23 23.19 12.72
CA ARG A 304 -0.45 24.09 11.87
C ARG A 304 -0.27 23.47 10.50
N VAL A 305 -0.29 24.31 9.49
CA VAL A 305 0.13 23.93 8.14
C VAL A 305 1.64 24.06 8.04
N ASP A 306 2.31 22.93 7.88
CA ASP A 306 3.77 22.86 7.74
C ASP A 306 4.17 22.52 6.30
N TRP A 307 5.36 22.94 5.94
CA TRP A 307 6.00 22.62 4.67
C TRP A 307 7.18 21.70 4.92
N THR A 308 7.00 20.42 4.57
CA THR A 308 8.01 19.37 4.80
C THR A 308 8.80 19.13 3.54
N GLU A 309 10.10 19.07 3.67
CA GLU A 309 10.96 18.65 2.57
C GLU A 309 10.66 17.20 2.18
N VAL A 310 10.50 16.98 0.88
CA VAL A 310 10.21 15.66 0.31
C VAL A 310 11.25 15.34 -0.77
N PRO A 311 11.59 14.05 -0.94
CA PRO A 311 12.46 13.63 -2.02
C PRO A 311 11.88 14.07 -3.37
N CYS A 312 12.74 14.54 -4.26
CA CYS A 312 12.36 14.79 -5.64
C CYS A 312 12.59 13.49 -6.43
N PRO A 313 11.53 12.79 -6.85
CA PRO A 313 11.69 11.57 -7.64
C PRO A 313 12.33 11.88 -9.00
N GLU A 314 12.83 10.86 -9.68
CA GLU A 314 13.22 11.04 -11.08
C GLU A 314 11.97 11.34 -11.90
N PRO A 315 12.02 12.33 -12.84
CA PRO A 315 10.87 12.66 -13.65
C PRO A 315 10.50 11.46 -14.54
N ALA A 316 9.25 11.01 -14.42
CA ALA A 316 8.72 10.01 -15.34
C ALA A 316 8.46 10.64 -16.73
N SER A 317 8.51 9.83 -17.78
CA SER A 317 8.15 10.27 -19.13
C SER A 317 6.69 10.70 -19.18
N LEU A 318 6.44 11.85 -19.80
CA LEU A 318 5.12 12.38 -20.06
C LEU A 318 4.76 12.14 -21.53
N ASP A 319 3.58 11.63 -21.79
CA ASP A 319 3.08 11.41 -23.13
C ASP A 319 1.89 12.32 -23.47
N GLY A 320 1.60 12.45 -24.76
CA GLY A 320 0.40 13.12 -25.23
C GLY A 320 0.50 14.64 -25.32
N ARG A 321 -0.66 15.27 -25.56
CA ARG A 321 -0.82 16.73 -25.67
C ARG A 321 -1.05 17.30 -24.28
N TRP A 322 -0.21 18.25 -23.85
CA TRP A 322 -0.34 18.97 -22.58
C TRP A 322 -0.65 20.43 -22.85
N LEU A 323 -1.63 20.98 -22.15
CA LEU A 323 -2.00 22.38 -22.26
C LEU A 323 -1.32 23.22 -21.19
N VAL A 324 -0.69 24.30 -21.59
CA VAL A 324 -0.19 25.35 -20.69
C VAL A 324 -1.09 26.56 -20.85
N VAL A 325 -2.01 26.72 -19.89
CA VAL A 325 -3.04 27.77 -19.94
C VAL A 325 -2.49 29.05 -19.33
N VAL A 326 -2.42 30.13 -20.11
CA VAL A 326 -1.85 31.41 -19.72
C VAL A 326 -2.84 32.58 -19.86
N PRO A 327 -2.69 33.66 -19.08
CA PRO A 327 -3.35 34.91 -19.37
C PRO A 327 -2.79 35.56 -20.66
N GLU A 328 -3.57 36.44 -21.29
CA GLU A 328 -3.13 37.19 -22.47
C GLU A 328 -1.86 38.04 -22.16
N GLY A 329 -0.83 37.94 -23.03
CA GLY A 329 0.42 38.66 -22.86
C GLY A 329 1.43 38.00 -21.88
N HIS A 330 1.15 36.77 -21.41
CA HIS A 330 2.02 36.00 -20.49
C HIS A 330 2.56 34.72 -21.12
N GLU A 331 2.76 34.69 -22.44
CA GLU A 331 3.27 33.57 -23.20
C GLU A 331 4.77 33.28 -22.96
N ASP A 332 5.50 34.29 -22.39
CA ASP A 332 6.92 34.23 -22.05
C ASP A 332 7.17 33.90 -20.56
N GLY A 333 8.41 33.87 -20.15
CA GLY A 333 8.78 33.66 -18.74
C GLY A 333 8.44 32.26 -18.24
N TRP A 334 7.61 32.15 -17.20
CA TRP A 334 7.22 30.84 -16.66
C TRP A 334 6.45 29.97 -17.67
N ALA A 335 5.71 30.57 -18.60
CA ALA A 335 5.05 29.81 -19.66
C ALA A 335 6.08 29.08 -20.56
N THR A 336 7.19 29.74 -20.87
CA THR A 336 8.32 29.14 -21.61
C THR A 336 8.97 28.03 -20.80
N GLU A 337 9.26 28.25 -19.52
CA GLU A 337 9.93 27.25 -18.68
C GLU A 337 9.05 26.00 -18.46
N VAL A 338 7.76 26.18 -18.25
CA VAL A 338 6.80 25.05 -18.10
C VAL A 338 6.65 24.28 -19.41
N ARG A 339 6.54 25.00 -20.55
CA ARG A 339 6.48 24.36 -21.87
C ARG A 339 7.74 23.52 -22.15
N ASP A 340 8.90 24.11 -21.91
CA ASP A 340 10.17 23.44 -22.19
C ASP A 340 10.37 22.23 -21.26
N ALA A 341 10.00 22.36 -19.97
CA ALA A 341 10.03 21.26 -19.02
C ALA A 341 9.14 20.08 -19.44
N LEU A 342 7.93 20.36 -19.91
CA LEU A 342 7.03 19.32 -20.42
C LEU A 342 7.58 18.66 -21.70
N ALA A 343 8.18 19.45 -22.60
CA ALA A 343 8.81 18.93 -23.82
C ALA A 343 10.03 18.05 -23.50
N GLU A 344 10.89 18.47 -22.57
CA GLU A 344 12.04 17.71 -22.09
C GLU A 344 11.62 16.36 -21.48
N ALA A 345 10.43 16.30 -20.84
CA ALA A 345 9.86 15.07 -20.30
C ALA A 345 9.13 14.18 -21.33
N GLY A 346 9.05 14.57 -22.61
CA GLY A 346 8.48 13.78 -23.70
C GLY A 346 7.04 14.15 -24.10
N ALA A 347 6.38 15.09 -23.40
CA ALA A 347 5.07 15.59 -23.76
C ALA A 347 5.08 16.45 -25.03
N ARG A 348 3.90 16.72 -25.58
CA ARG A 348 3.68 17.71 -26.65
C ARG A 348 2.95 18.92 -26.06
N PRO A 349 3.68 19.90 -25.49
CA PRO A 349 3.06 21.05 -24.85
C PRO A 349 2.52 22.03 -25.87
N GLU A 350 1.36 22.59 -25.57
CA GLU A 350 0.72 23.66 -26.33
C GLU A 350 0.34 24.78 -25.38
N VAL A 351 0.79 26.00 -25.68
CA VAL A 351 0.42 27.21 -24.92
C VAL A 351 -0.91 27.70 -25.47
N VAL A 352 -1.91 27.77 -24.60
CA VAL A 352 -3.26 28.23 -24.92
C VAL A 352 -3.68 29.38 -23.99
N ARG A 353 -4.55 30.28 -24.48
CA ARG A 353 -5.06 31.39 -23.68
C ARG A 353 -6.32 30.97 -22.92
N ALA A 354 -6.58 31.64 -21.82
CA ALA A 354 -7.86 31.49 -21.14
C ALA A 354 -9.03 31.81 -22.07
N GLY A 355 -9.97 30.87 -22.23
CA GLY A 355 -11.12 30.98 -23.12
C GLY A 355 -10.98 30.33 -24.50
N ASP A 356 -9.77 29.85 -24.86
CA ASP A 356 -9.59 29.04 -26.07
C ASP A 356 -10.26 27.67 -25.92
N GLU A 357 -10.58 27.01 -27.04
CA GLU A 357 -11.05 25.64 -27.04
C GLU A 357 -9.96 24.68 -26.57
N LEU A 358 -10.23 23.91 -25.53
CA LEU A 358 -9.21 23.08 -24.90
C LEU A 358 -8.94 21.78 -25.68
N GLY A 359 -9.99 21.14 -26.26
CA GLY A 359 -9.89 19.86 -26.97
C GLY A 359 -9.34 18.73 -26.07
N ASP A 360 -9.12 17.55 -26.65
CA ASP A 360 -8.55 16.41 -25.94
C ASP A 360 -7.09 16.67 -25.54
N CYS A 361 -6.75 16.42 -24.27
CA CYS A 361 -5.40 16.59 -23.75
C CYS A 361 -5.08 15.53 -22.68
N ALA A 362 -3.78 15.28 -22.50
CA ALA A 362 -3.27 14.36 -21.50
C ALA A 362 -3.04 15.03 -20.13
N GLY A 363 -2.97 16.37 -20.09
CA GLY A 363 -2.83 17.14 -18.86
C GLY A 363 -2.93 18.65 -19.10
N VAL A 364 -3.21 19.39 -18.04
CA VAL A 364 -3.37 20.84 -18.05
C VAL A 364 -2.53 21.46 -16.93
N VAL A 365 -1.70 22.45 -17.28
CA VAL A 365 -0.96 23.29 -16.32
C VAL A 365 -1.47 24.71 -16.44
N SER A 366 -2.16 25.21 -15.39
CA SER A 366 -2.74 26.53 -15.35
C SER A 366 -1.77 27.53 -14.71
N LEU A 367 -1.38 28.55 -15.46
CA LEU A 367 -0.57 29.69 -15.01
C LEU A 367 -1.41 30.97 -14.83
N LEU A 368 -2.72 30.82 -14.71
CA LEU A 368 -3.68 31.94 -14.63
C LEU A 368 -3.44 32.85 -13.40
N ALA A 369 -2.70 32.37 -12.39
CA ALA A 369 -2.27 33.16 -11.24
C ALA A 369 -1.30 34.31 -11.61
N LEU A 370 -0.76 34.37 -12.81
CA LEU A 370 0.09 35.47 -13.25
C LEU A 370 -0.64 36.82 -13.29
N GLU A 371 -1.95 36.81 -13.44
CA GLU A 371 -2.79 38.03 -13.36
C GLU A 371 -3.61 38.12 -12.06
N GLY A 372 -4.08 39.35 -11.76
CA GLY A 372 -4.81 39.63 -10.51
C GLY A 372 -6.18 38.96 -10.40
N ASP A 373 -6.84 38.66 -11.51
CA ASP A 373 -8.11 37.94 -11.59
C ASP A 373 -7.96 36.40 -11.75
N GLY A 374 -6.78 35.88 -11.52
CA GLY A 374 -6.41 34.48 -11.73
C GLY A 374 -7.34 33.46 -11.05
N ALA A 375 -7.95 33.81 -9.91
CA ALA A 375 -8.89 32.93 -9.22
C ALA A 375 -10.21 32.78 -10.00
N VAL A 376 -10.77 33.86 -10.53
CA VAL A 376 -12.00 33.88 -11.35
C VAL A 376 -11.76 33.13 -12.66
N ARG A 377 -10.66 33.42 -13.34
CA ARG A 377 -10.28 32.71 -14.59
C ARG A 377 -10.03 31.24 -14.36
N THR A 378 -9.46 30.87 -13.21
CA THR A 378 -9.28 29.45 -12.85
C THR A 378 -10.63 28.76 -12.59
N LEU A 379 -11.60 29.45 -11.98
CA LEU A 379 -12.96 28.93 -11.85
C LEU A 379 -13.58 28.65 -13.25
N ALA A 380 -13.47 29.61 -14.16
CA ALA A 380 -13.95 29.45 -15.54
C ALA A 380 -13.23 28.29 -16.26
N LEU A 381 -11.92 28.10 -16.05
CA LEU A 381 -11.17 26.96 -16.60
C LEU A 381 -11.68 25.63 -16.05
N VAL A 382 -11.93 25.53 -14.74
CA VAL A 382 -12.49 24.32 -14.12
C VAL A 382 -13.84 23.97 -14.74
N GLN A 383 -14.73 24.97 -14.88
CA GLN A 383 -16.04 24.83 -15.51
C GLN A 383 -15.92 24.37 -16.98
N ALA A 384 -15.00 24.94 -17.74
CA ALA A 384 -14.77 24.58 -19.14
C ALA A 384 -14.28 23.14 -19.29
N LEU A 385 -13.36 22.68 -18.41
CA LEU A 385 -12.87 21.29 -18.38
C LEU A 385 -13.99 20.31 -18.05
N ASP A 386 -14.83 20.64 -17.07
CA ASP A 386 -15.95 19.78 -16.67
C ASP A 386 -17.04 19.75 -17.77
N ALA A 387 -17.34 20.87 -18.40
CA ALA A 387 -18.29 20.94 -19.52
C ALA A 387 -17.81 20.16 -20.75
N ALA A 388 -16.50 20.12 -20.99
CA ALA A 388 -15.87 19.33 -22.05
C ALA A 388 -15.80 17.83 -21.70
N GLY A 389 -16.14 17.41 -20.47
CA GLY A 389 -15.96 16.04 -20.00
C GLY A 389 -14.50 15.58 -19.94
N THR A 390 -13.57 16.52 -19.77
CA THR A 390 -12.13 16.24 -19.81
C THR A 390 -11.68 15.60 -18.50
N GLU A 391 -11.15 14.38 -18.59
CA GLU A 391 -10.58 13.64 -17.45
C GLU A 391 -9.09 13.97 -17.19
N ALA A 392 -8.51 14.86 -17.98
CA ALA A 392 -7.11 15.24 -17.88
C ALA A 392 -6.78 15.86 -16.50
N PRO A 393 -5.61 15.51 -15.94
CA PRO A 393 -5.11 16.07 -14.70
C PRO A 393 -4.90 17.59 -14.82
N LEU A 394 -5.35 18.35 -13.80
CA LEU A 394 -5.20 19.80 -13.73
C LEU A 394 -4.23 20.21 -12.61
N TRP A 395 -3.16 20.88 -12.96
CA TRP A 395 -2.25 21.53 -12.04
C TRP A 395 -2.45 23.04 -12.03
N MET A 396 -2.76 23.61 -10.85
CA MET A 396 -2.84 25.07 -10.66
C MET A 396 -1.52 25.58 -10.10
N VAL A 397 -0.87 26.50 -10.82
CA VAL A 397 0.45 27.02 -10.46
C VAL A 397 0.32 28.45 -9.92
N THR A 398 1.00 28.70 -8.79
CA THR A 398 1.15 30.02 -8.16
C THR A 398 2.63 30.41 -8.05
N PHE A 399 2.91 31.68 -7.74
CA PHE A 399 4.27 32.24 -7.78
C PHE A 399 4.58 33.06 -6.52
N GLY A 400 5.08 32.39 -5.46
CA GLY A 400 5.36 33.00 -4.17
C GLY A 400 4.11 33.31 -3.36
N ALA A 401 3.08 32.47 -3.51
CA ALA A 401 1.83 32.57 -2.78
C ALA A 401 1.89 31.96 -1.37
N VAL A 402 2.84 31.07 -1.12
CA VAL A 402 2.95 30.32 0.14
C VAL A 402 4.31 30.44 0.80
N GLY A 403 4.33 30.40 2.14
CA GLY A 403 5.53 30.58 2.97
C GLY A 403 6.39 29.31 3.11
N ALA A 404 6.63 28.58 2.02
CA ALA A 404 7.42 27.35 2.01
C ALA A 404 8.92 27.63 1.90
N GLY A 405 9.55 27.99 3.02
CA GLY A 405 10.99 28.30 3.08
C GLY A 405 11.35 29.75 2.67
N GLY A 406 10.37 30.66 2.63
CA GLY A 406 10.56 32.06 2.34
C GLY A 406 9.30 32.89 2.63
N PRO A 407 9.36 34.23 2.50
CA PRO A 407 8.22 35.09 2.76
C PRO A 407 7.13 34.89 1.69
N VAL A 408 5.88 35.06 2.07
CA VAL A 408 4.76 35.22 1.13
C VAL A 408 4.88 36.60 0.47
N ASN A 409 4.89 36.64 -0.86
CA ASN A 409 5.03 37.88 -1.61
C ASN A 409 3.78 38.25 -2.41
N ARG A 410 2.95 37.25 -2.76
CA ARG A 410 1.74 37.41 -3.56
C ARG A 410 0.55 36.77 -2.89
N PRO A 411 0.03 37.32 -1.77
CA PRO A 411 -1.03 36.69 -0.99
C PRO A 411 -2.34 36.49 -1.79
N HIS A 412 -2.64 37.33 -2.80
CA HIS A 412 -3.84 37.16 -3.64
C HIS A 412 -3.83 35.83 -4.39
N GLN A 413 -2.66 35.31 -4.80
CA GLN A 413 -2.58 34.04 -5.49
C GLN A 413 -2.91 32.84 -4.58
N ALA A 414 -2.86 33.02 -3.26
CA ALA A 414 -3.27 32.00 -2.31
C ALA A 414 -4.77 31.66 -2.39
N MET A 415 -5.59 32.50 -3.03
CA MET A 415 -6.99 32.18 -3.33
C MET A 415 -7.11 30.89 -4.14
N LEU A 416 -6.13 30.60 -5.03
CA LEU A 416 -6.10 29.34 -5.80
C LEU A 416 -5.89 28.13 -4.91
N TRP A 417 -5.19 28.27 -3.79
CA TRP A 417 -4.99 27.17 -2.84
C TRP A 417 -6.32 26.80 -2.17
N GLY A 418 -7.12 27.77 -1.76
CA GLY A 418 -8.47 27.53 -1.24
C GLY A 418 -9.42 26.97 -2.29
N LEU A 419 -9.46 27.56 -3.47
CA LEU A 419 -10.27 27.11 -4.60
C LEU A 419 -9.90 25.69 -5.01
N GLY A 420 -8.62 25.39 -5.11
CA GLY A 420 -8.09 24.08 -5.45
C GLY A 420 -8.45 22.99 -4.45
N GLN A 421 -8.48 23.30 -3.13
CA GLN A 421 -8.97 22.33 -2.14
C GLN A 421 -10.42 21.92 -2.41
N VAL A 422 -11.28 22.87 -2.81
CA VAL A 422 -12.68 22.59 -3.13
C VAL A 422 -12.79 21.85 -4.46
N ALA A 423 -12.04 22.26 -5.48
CA ALA A 423 -11.98 21.57 -6.76
C ALA A 423 -11.53 20.11 -6.59
N SER A 424 -10.63 19.84 -5.66
CA SER A 424 -10.18 18.47 -5.34
C SER A 424 -11.28 17.60 -4.73
N LEU A 425 -12.30 18.19 -4.11
CA LEU A 425 -13.45 17.48 -3.58
C LEU A 425 -14.54 17.27 -4.65
N GLU A 426 -14.74 18.25 -5.52
CA GLU A 426 -15.82 18.25 -6.50
C GLU A 426 -15.45 17.52 -7.81
N ARG A 427 -14.18 17.59 -8.26
CA ARG A 427 -13.68 16.86 -9.42
C ARG A 427 -13.15 15.44 -9.12
N GLY A 428 -12.94 15.13 -7.84
CA GLY A 428 -12.53 13.77 -7.41
C GLY A 428 -11.23 13.30 -8.07
N PRO A 429 -11.24 12.15 -8.80
CA PRO A 429 -10.03 11.53 -9.36
C PRO A 429 -9.38 12.36 -10.49
N HIS A 430 -10.10 13.26 -11.15
CA HIS A 430 -9.59 14.11 -12.24
C HIS A 430 -8.86 15.37 -11.74
N TRP A 431 -8.82 15.59 -10.43
CA TRP A 431 -7.98 16.61 -9.80
C TRP A 431 -6.55 16.11 -9.63
N THR A 432 -5.54 17.01 -9.83
CA THR A 432 -4.15 16.63 -9.60
C THR A 432 -3.49 17.44 -8.51
N GLY A 433 -3.34 18.76 -8.66
CA GLY A 433 -2.67 19.43 -7.57
C GLY A 433 -2.44 20.93 -7.70
N LEU A 434 -1.76 21.43 -6.66
CA LEU A 434 -1.36 22.81 -6.46
C LEU A 434 0.17 22.87 -6.39
N LEU A 435 0.74 23.81 -7.16
CA LEU A 435 2.18 23.99 -7.25
C LEU A 435 2.52 25.46 -7.03
N ASP A 436 3.48 25.77 -6.13
CA ASP A 436 4.01 27.12 -5.97
C ASP A 436 5.46 27.19 -6.43
N LEU A 437 5.75 28.10 -7.34
CA LEU A 437 7.06 28.36 -7.90
C LEU A 437 7.62 29.70 -7.37
N PRO A 438 8.93 29.95 -7.50
CA PRO A 438 9.48 31.29 -7.28
C PRO A 438 8.87 32.31 -8.23
N GLN A 439 8.92 33.58 -7.84
CA GLN A 439 8.40 34.67 -8.71
C GLN A 439 9.17 34.80 -10.02
N THR A 440 10.48 34.60 -9.97
CA THR A 440 11.36 34.70 -11.14
C THR A 440 11.51 33.32 -11.78
N PRO A 441 11.29 33.20 -13.10
CA PRO A 441 11.56 31.98 -13.84
C PRO A 441 12.99 31.48 -13.67
N ASP A 442 13.17 30.17 -13.47
CA ASP A 442 14.46 29.53 -13.30
C ASP A 442 14.50 28.20 -14.06
N PRO A 443 15.27 28.10 -15.16
CA PRO A 443 15.40 26.86 -15.93
C PRO A 443 15.91 25.65 -15.11
N ALA A 444 16.67 25.88 -14.03
CA ALA A 444 17.18 24.83 -13.18
C ALA A 444 16.06 24.05 -12.44
N LEU A 445 14.85 24.60 -12.39
CA LEU A 445 13.71 23.97 -11.74
C LEU A 445 12.88 23.05 -12.64
N ARG A 446 13.18 22.97 -13.97
CA ARG A 446 12.41 22.18 -14.94
C ARG A 446 12.29 20.70 -14.53
N GLY A 447 13.41 20.07 -14.17
CA GLY A 447 13.43 18.68 -13.72
C GLY A 447 12.60 18.44 -12.44
N LYS A 448 12.69 19.37 -11.46
CA LYS A 448 11.87 19.31 -10.25
C LYS A 448 10.38 19.52 -10.55
N LEU A 449 10.06 20.41 -11.48
CA LEU A 449 8.68 20.67 -11.92
C LEU A 449 8.06 19.39 -12.50
N THR A 450 8.70 18.80 -13.49
CA THR A 450 8.18 17.57 -14.14
C THR A 450 8.11 16.37 -13.19
N ALA A 451 9.08 16.22 -12.29
CA ALA A 451 9.03 15.19 -11.25
C ALA A 451 7.80 15.32 -10.34
N MET A 452 7.37 16.56 -10.02
CA MET A 452 6.17 16.80 -9.23
C MET A 452 4.89 16.56 -10.02
N LEU A 453 4.86 16.91 -11.30
CA LEU A 453 3.68 16.64 -12.15
C LEU A 453 3.37 15.14 -12.29
N THR A 454 4.35 14.29 -12.14
CA THR A 454 4.24 12.81 -12.22
C THR A 454 4.26 12.12 -10.87
N GLY A 455 4.50 12.87 -9.78
CA GLY A 455 4.60 12.36 -8.42
C GLY A 455 3.26 12.10 -7.74
N GLN A 456 3.35 11.68 -6.48
CA GLN A 456 2.16 11.41 -5.64
C GLN A 456 1.75 12.58 -4.75
N GLU A 457 2.56 13.65 -4.72
CA GLU A 457 2.27 14.84 -3.93
C GLU A 457 1.35 15.79 -4.71
N ASP A 458 0.30 16.26 -4.06
CA ASP A 458 -0.72 17.12 -4.69
C ASP A 458 -0.67 18.59 -4.24
N GLN A 459 0.19 18.95 -3.29
CA GLN A 459 0.33 20.30 -2.76
C GLN A 459 1.80 20.59 -2.47
N VAL A 460 2.48 21.16 -3.43
CA VAL A 460 3.96 21.29 -3.39
C VAL A 460 4.43 22.72 -3.65
N ALA A 461 5.54 23.07 -3.04
CA ALA A 461 6.31 24.26 -3.35
C ALA A 461 7.70 23.85 -3.85
N VAL A 462 8.03 24.22 -5.08
CA VAL A 462 9.35 23.96 -5.68
C VAL A 462 10.25 25.16 -5.46
N ARG A 463 11.41 24.93 -4.86
CA ARG A 463 12.43 25.95 -4.60
C ARG A 463 13.79 25.47 -5.12
N ALA A 464 14.74 26.37 -5.24
CA ALA A 464 16.08 26.04 -5.71
C ALA A 464 16.78 25.01 -4.80
N ASP A 465 16.62 25.16 -3.49
CA ASP A 465 17.20 24.31 -2.45
C ASP A 465 16.47 22.97 -2.29
N ALA A 466 15.13 22.97 -2.28
CA ALA A 466 14.33 21.77 -1.99
C ALA A 466 12.94 21.82 -2.62
N VAL A 467 12.30 20.67 -2.69
CA VAL A 467 10.85 20.53 -2.89
C VAL A 467 10.20 20.31 -1.53
N ARG A 468 9.13 21.04 -1.25
CA ARG A 468 8.41 20.96 0.02
C ARG A 468 6.94 20.65 -0.21
N ALA A 469 6.43 19.67 0.50
CA ALA A 469 5.02 19.30 0.46
C ALA A 469 4.28 19.84 1.68
N ARG A 470 3.02 20.22 1.46
CA ARG A 470 2.14 20.75 2.49
C ARG A 470 1.60 19.65 3.39
N ARG A 471 1.68 19.83 4.71
CA ARG A 471 1.16 18.89 5.71
C ARG A 471 0.39 19.64 6.79
N LEU A 472 -0.63 19.02 7.33
CA LEU A 472 -1.32 19.47 8.54
C LEU A 472 -0.81 18.64 9.72
N SER A 473 -0.34 19.30 10.77
CA SER A 473 0.19 18.66 11.97
C SER A 473 -0.39 19.27 13.24
N SER A 474 -0.46 18.49 14.33
CA SER A 474 -0.80 19.00 15.65
C SER A 474 0.21 20.07 16.08
N ALA A 475 -0.27 21.13 16.67
CA ALA A 475 0.55 22.25 17.15
C ALA A 475 0.41 22.42 18.66
N HIS A 476 1.52 22.72 19.32
CA HIS A 476 1.51 23.13 20.72
C HIS A 476 1.59 24.65 20.78
N VAL A 477 0.48 25.30 21.11
CA VAL A 477 0.39 26.73 21.32
C VAL A 477 0.49 27.00 22.82
N THR A 478 1.60 27.53 23.28
CA THR A 478 1.86 27.82 24.71
C THR A 478 1.88 29.31 24.95
N ALA A 479 1.11 29.76 25.91
CA ALA A 479 1.13 31.13 26.40
C ALA A 479 1.42 31.14 27.91
N THR A 480 2.26 32.03 28.36
CA THR A 480 2.63 32.18 29.77
C THR A 480 1.70 33.13 30.53
N SER A 481 0.90 33.92 29.81
CA SER A 481 -0.09 34.86 30.34
C SER A 481 -1.27 34.97 29.38
N GLY A 482 -2.39 35.54 29.80
CA GLY A 482 -3.50 35.86 28.90
C GLY A 482 -3.18 37.05 27.99
N TYR A 483 -3.90 37.16 26.88
CA TYR A 483 -3.72 38.26 25.93
C TYR A 483 -4.12 39.59 26.52
N THR A 484 -3.30 40.63 26.30
CA THR A 484 -3.56 42.02 26.67
C THR A 484 -4.10 42.80 25.47
N VAL A 485 -5.31 43.33 25.61
CA VAL A 485 -5.96 44.12 24.56
C VAL A 485 -5.28 45.47 24.45
N PRO A 486 -4.98 45.93 23.21
CA PRO A 486 -4.38 47.25 23.03
C PRO A 486 -5.34 48.37 23.45
N SER A 487 -4.76 49.50 24.00
CA SER A 487 -5.54 50.69 24.36
C SER A 487 -6.01 51.42 23.09
N GLY A 488 -7.19 52.04 23.16
CA GLY A 488 -7.79 52.78 22.06
C GLY A 488 -8.93 52.09 21.37
N THR A 489 -9.14 52.36 20.08
CA THR A 489 -10.28 51.84 19.34
C THR A 489 -9.94 50.52 18.66
N ILE A 490 -10.79 49.54 18.89
CA ILE A 490 -10.79 48.28 18.12
C ILE A 490 -11.93 48.32 17.11
N LEU A 491 -11.57 48.29 15.83
CA LEU A 491 -12.52 48.20 14.71
C LEU A 491 -12.81 46.74 14.44
N LEU A 492 -14.07 46.35 14.59
CA LEU A 492 -14.53 44.96 14.47
C LEU A 492 -15.53 44.82 13.33
N THR A 493 -15.08 44.30 12.19
CA THR A 493 -15.96 44.05 11.04
C THR A 493 -16.71 42.72 11.23
N GLY A 494 -17.99 42.70 10.90
CA GLY A 494 -18.86 41.56 11.18
C GLY A 494 -19.19 41.38 12.67
N GLY A 495 -18.93 42.40 13.50
CA GLY A 495 -19.08 42.39 14.95
C GLY A 495 -20.52 42.42 15.46
N ASN A 496 -21.48 42.67 14.59
CA ASN A 496 -22.86 42.95 15.00
C ASN A 496 -23.67 41.69 15.31
N THR A 497 -23.23 40.53 14.85
CA THR A 497 -23.97 39.26 15.01
C THR A 497 -23.00 38.05 15.08
N GLY A 498 -23.53 36.91 15.50
CA GLY A 498 -22.84 35.62 15.46
C GLY A 498 -21.47 35.63 16.17
N ILE A 499 -20.46 35.04 15.57
CA ILE A 499 -19.09 34.90 16.12
C ILE A 499 -18.48 36.27 16.44
N GLY A 500 -18.70 37.28 15.56
CA GLY A 500 -18.20 38.61 15.81
C GLY A 500 -18.76 39.27 17.08
N ALA A 501 -20.05 39.08 17.38
CA ALA A 501 -20.67 39.57 18.62
C ALA A 501 -20.07 38.88 19.86
N GLU A 502 -19.77 37.58 19.81
CA GLU A 502 -19.10 36.86 20.89
C GLU A 502 -17.67 37.37 21.11
N VAL A 503 -16.94 37.65 20.03
CA VAL A 503 -15.60 38.25 20.10
C VAL A 503 -15.67 39.68 20.67
N ALA A 504 -16.69 40.48 20.33
CA ALA A 504 -16.89 41.80 20.90
C ALA A 504 -17.10 41.74 22.41
N ARG A 505 -17.91 40.78 22.92
CA ARG A 505 -18.10 40.53 24.38
C ARG A 505 -16.79 40.15 25.03
N TRP A 506 -16.05 39.21 24.46
CA TRP A 506 -14.76 38.76 24.94
C TRP A 506 -13.73 39.93 25.04
N LEU A 507 -13.67 40.80 24.00
CA LEU A 507 -12.82 41.98 24.05
C LEU A 507 -13.24 42.96 25.16
N ALA A 508 -14.55 43.22 25.32
CA ALA A 508 -15.09 44.06 26.39
C ALA A 508 -14.78 43.53 27.80
N GLU A 509 -14.91 42.22 28.02
CA GLU A 509 -14.57 41.52 29.28
C GLU A 509 -13.07 41.66 29.59
N ARG A 510 -12.20 41.83 28.58
CA ARG A 510 -10.75 42.05 28.71
C ARG A 510 -10.36 43.53 28.81
N GLY A 511 -11.33 44.40 28.89
CA GLY A 511 -11.09 45.80 29.12
C GLY A 511 -10.85 46.65 27.87
N ALA A 512 -11.34 46.23 26.68
CA ALA A 512 -11.33 47.09 25.50
C ALA A 512 -11.99 48.42 25.79
N GLU A 513 -11.29 49.53 25.53
CA GLU A 513 -11.75 50.88 25.82
C GLU A 513 -12.87 51.31 24.88
N HIS A 514 -12.73 51.06 23.64
CA HIS A 514 -13.70 51.41 22.59
C HIS A 514 -13.83 50.29 21.52
N LEU A 515 -15.05 49.89 21.23
CA LEU A 515 -15.39 48.92 20.19
C LEU A 515 -16.18 49.64 19.08
N ALA A 516 -15.63 49.78 17.91
CA ALA A 516 -16.28 50.27 16.70
C ALA A 516 -16.83 49.08 15.92
N LEU A 517 -18.12 48.73 16.10
CA LEU A 517 -18.77 47.61 15.44
C LEU A 517 -19.18 48.02 14.02
N VAL A 518 -18.74 47.23 13.03
CA VAL A 518 -18.86 47.58 11.61
C VAL A 518 -19.59 46.48 10.85
N SER A 519 -20.67 46.86 10.16
CA SER A 519 -21.36 45.98 9.20
C SER A 519 -22.09 46.80 8.15
N ARG A 520 -22.50 46.18 7.04
CA ARG A 520 -23.27 46.85 6.00
C ARG A 520 -24.62 47.42 6.52
N ARG A 521 -25.26 46.72 7.46
CA ARG A 521 -26.54 47.17 8.06
C ARG A 521 -26.33 48.19 9.19
N GLY A 522 -25.15 48.16 9.82
CA GLY A 522 -24.83 49.08 10.91
C GLY A 522 -25.87 49.08 12.03
N PRO A 523 -26.38 50.28 12.43
CA PRO A 523 -27.40 50.40 13.47
C PRO A 523 -28.76 49.72 13.15
N ARG A 524 -28.98 49.31 11.90
CA ARG A 524 -30.21 48.58 11.49
C ARG A 524 -30.11 47.09 11.67
N THR A 525 -29.03 46.60 12.30
CA THR A 525 -28.88 45.19 12.57
C THR A 525 -29.81 44.78 13.72
N GLU A 526 -30.54 43.69 13.55
CA GLU A 526 -31.46 43.17 14.56
C GLU A 526 -30.66 42.77 15.82
N GLY A 527 -31.16 43.15 17.02
CA GLY A 527 -30.51 42.87 18.29
C GLY A 527 -29.30 43.73 18.63
N ILE A 528 -28.96 44.75 17.81
CA ILE A 528 -27.75 45.58 18.01
C ILE A 528 -27.80 46.39 19.29
N ASP A 529 -29.00 46.88 19.68
CA ASP A 529 -29.21 47.64 20.89
C ASP A 529 -28.92 46.80 22.13
N ASP A 530 -29.39 45.55 22.18
CA ASP A 530 -29.08 44.61 23.24
C ASP A 530 -27.60 44.27 23.35
N LEU A 531 -26.95 44.05 22.20
CA LEU A 531 -25.51 43.83 22.15
C LEU A 531 -24.76 45.05 22.69
N THR A 532 -25.09 46.26 22.20
CA THR A 532 -24.47 47.53 22.63
C THR A 532 -24.65 47.76 24.16
N ALA A 533 -25.86 47.55 24.66
CA ALA A 533 -26.13 47.64 26.09
C ALA A 533 -25.34 46.60 26.89
N SER A 534 -25.17 45.42 26.41
CA SER A 534 -24.37 44.34 27.01
C SER A 534 -22.90 44.73 27.09
N LEU A 535 -22.29 45.17 25.97
CA LEU A 535 -20.89 45.57 25.91
C LEU A 535 -20.60 46.82 26.76
N THR A 536 -21.54 47.75 26.81
CA THR A 536 -21.43 48.93 27.69
C THR A 536 -21.46 48.58 29.17
N ARG A 537 -22.27 47.60 29.57
CA ARG A 537 -22.27 47.07 30.96
C ARG A 537 -20.94 46.40 31.32
N LEU A 538 -20.22 45.85 30.36
CA LEU A 538 -18.88 45.29 30.58
C LEU A 538 -17.78 46.40 30.63
N GLY A 539 -18.13 47.64 30.40
CA GLY A 539 -17.25 48.79 30.57
C GLY A 539 -16.68 49.35 29.24
N ALA A 540 -16.99 48.78 28.10
CA ALA A 540 -16.53 49.27 26.83
C ALA A 540 -17.43 50.39 26.29
N ARG A 541 -16.84 51.47 25.75
CA ARG A 541 -17.53 52.42 24.85
C ARG A 541 -17.81 51.72 23.53
N VAL A 542 -19.00 51.85 22.96
CA VAL A 542 -19.40 51.18 21.73
C VAL A 542 -19.94 52.21 20.73
N SER A 543 -19.48 52.12 19.50
CA SER A 543 -20.04 52.81 18.35
C SER A 543 -20.40 51.82 17.27
N VAL A 544 -21.51 52.07 16.56
CA VAL A 544 -22.03 51.17 15.53
C VAL A 544 -22.07 51.91 14.18
N HIS A 545 -21.40 51.31 13.21
CA HIS A 545 -21.20 51.94 11.91
C HIS A 545 -21.75 51.11 10.77
N SER A 546 -22.40 51.81 9.78
CA SER A 546 -22.75 51.20 8.51
C SER A 546 -21.61 51.43 7.52
N CYS A 547 -20.89 50.35 7.14
CA CYS A 547 -19.78 50.43 6.20
C CYS A 547 -19.69 49.14 5.40
N ASP A 548 -19.51 49.28 4.09
CA ASP A 548 -19.12 48.18 3.24
C ASP A 548 -17.59 48.11 3.18
N VAL A 549 -17.01 47.12 3.79
CA VAL A 549 -15.54 46.93 3.89
C VAL A 549 -14.90 46.61 2.53
N SER A 550 -15.68 46.13 1.55
CA SER A 550 -15.19 45.92 0.19
C SER A 550 -15.00 47.25 -0.58
N SER A 551 -15.57 48.35 -0.09
CA SER A 551 -15.41 49.68 -0.63
C SER A 551 -14.31 50.45 0.10
N ARG A 552 -13.21 50.70 -0.55
CA ARG A 552 -12.05 51.48 0.01
C ARG A 552 -12.51 52.84 0.51
N GLU A 553 -13.41 53.51 -0.25
CA GLU A 553 -13.93 54.82 0.10
C GLU A 553 -14.75 54.78 1.39
N SER A 554 -15.65 53.80 1.54
CA SER A 554 -16.43 53.60 2.77
C SER A 554 -15.56 53.37 4.00
N VAL A 555 -14.49 52.56 3.86
CA VAL A 555 -13.56 52.32 4.96
C VAL A 555 -12.73 53.59 5.27
N ARG A 556 -12.31 54.31 4.27
CA ARG A 556 -11.60 55.58 4.42
C ARG A 556 -12.43 56.63 5.18
N GLU A 557 -13.71 56.79 4.82
CA GLU A 557 -14.65 57.68 5.49
C GLU A 557 -14.82 57.27 6.95
N LEU A 558 -15.06 55.99 7.23
CA LEU A 558 -15.21 55.48 8.59
C LEU A 558 -13.99 55.78 9.46
N VAL A 559 -12.77 55.42 8.97
CA VAL A 559 -11.54 55.65 9.73
C VAL A 559 -11.27 57.15 9.96
N HIS A 560 -11.60 57.99 8.97
CA HIS A 560 -11.51 59.45 9.08
C HIS A 560 -12.48 59.99 10.15
N ASP A 561 -13.75 59.57 10.14
CA ASP A 561 -14.74 59.98 11.13
C ASP A 561 -14.38 59.59 12.55
N LEU A 562 -13.84 58.37 12.73
CA LEU A 562 -13.32 57.92 14.02
C LEU A 562 -12.17 58.78 14.48
N ALA A 563 -11.22 59.07 13.59
CA ALA A 563 -10.07 59.93 13.91
C ALA A 563 -10.46 61.36 14.27
N GLN A 564 -11.48 61.95 13.61
CA GLN A 564 -12.02 63.26 13.97
C GLN A 564 -12.64 63.27 15.35
N GLN A 565 -13.18 62.17 15.84
CA GLN A 565 -13.71 62.02 17.18
C GLN A 565 -12.65 61.74 18.23
N GLY A 566 -11.37 61.62 17.81
CA GLY A 566 -10.24 61.30 18.68
C GLY A 566 -10.06 59.77 18.87
N ASP A 567 -10.78 58.97 18.13
CA ASP A 567 -10.82 57.53 18.19
C ASP A 567 -9.79 56.91 17.22
N ILE A 568 -8.56 56.74 17.69
CA ILE A 568 -7.49 56.13 16.87
C ILE A 568 -7.65 54.63 16.87
N VAL A 569 -7.70 54.03 15.69
CA VAL A 569 -7.79 52.56 15.52
C VAL A 569 -6.44 51.92 15.86
N ARG A 570 -6.42 51.19 16.97
CA ARG A 570 -5.25 50.41 17.45
C ARG A 570 -5.44 48.92 17.28
N GLY A 571 -6.65 48.48 17.03
CA GLY A 571 -6.92 47.10 16.76
C GLY A 571 -7.89 46.91 15.59
N VAL A 572 -7.64 45.92 14.79
CA VAL A 572 -8.51 45.47 13.70
C VAL A 572 -8.86 44.00 13.94
N VAL A 573 -10.17 43.70 13.99
CA VAL A 573 -10.68 42.36 13.99
C VAL A 573 -11.58 42.18 12.76
N HIS A 574 -11.11 41.41 11.79
CA HIS A 574 -11.79 41.20 10.52
C HIS A 574 -12.51 39.86 10.50
N ALA A 575 -13.78 39.87 10.89
CA ALA A 575 -14.66 38.70 10.89
C ALA A 575 -15.82 38.79 9.86
N ALA A 576 -15.79 39.79 8.99
CA ALA A 576 -16.77 39.93 7.91
C ALA A 576 -16.62 38.79 6.88
N GLY A 577 -17.74 38.29 6.40
CA GLY A 577 -17.81 37.27 5.37
C GLY A 577 -19.23 36.94 4.97
N LEU A 578 -19.40 36.35 3.80
CA LEU A 578 -20.68 35.89 3.26
C LEU A 578 -20.67 34.36 3.21
N PRO A 579 -21.79 33.69 3.56
CA PRO A 579 -21.96 32.27 3.34
C PRO A 579 -22.07 31.96 1.85
N GLN A 580 -21.59 30.78 1.43
CA GLN A 580 -21.71 30.26 0.08
C GLN A 580 -22.05 28.78 0.13
N ARG A 581 -22.93 28.31 -0.76
CA ARG A 581 -23.38 26.93 -0.89
C ARG A 581 -23.66 26.53 -2.35
N ALA A 582 -22.87 27.03 -3.30
CA ALA A 582 -22.95 26.69 -4.72
C ALA A 582 -21.75 25.82 -5.12
N ALA A 583 -21.99 24.77 -5.91
CA ALA A 583 -20.90 24.00 -6.51
C ALA A 583 -20.09 24.90 -7.48
N LEU A 584 -18.85 24.51 -7.79
CA LEU A 584 -18.00 25.31 -8.71
C LEU A 584 -18.65 25.47 -10.08
N ASN A 585 -19.34 24.46 -10.57
CA ASN A 585 -20.02 24.50 -11.87
C ASN A 585 -21.29 25.37 -11.89
N ASP A 586 -21.88 25.66 -10.72
CA ASP A 586 -23.10 26.45 -10.58
C ASP A 586 -22.79 27.92 -10.19
N MET A 587 -21.50 28.29 -10.09
CA MET A 587 -21.06 29.59 -9.61
C MET A 587 -20.65 30.50 -10.77
N ASP A 588 -21.29 31.67 -10.90
CA ASP A 588 -20.85 32.70 -11.83
C ASP A 588 -19.78 33.62 -11.20
N GLU A 589 -19.10 34.40 -12.03
CA GLU A 589 -18.07 35.36 -11.63
C GLU A 589 -18.58 36.37 -10.61
N ALA A 590 -19.80 36.91 -10.76
CA ALA A 590 -20.35 37.90 -9.86
C ALA A 590 -20.53 37.32 -8.45
N ALA A 591 -21.12 36.12 -8.36
CA ALA A 591 -21.30 35.42 -7.09
C ALA A 591 -19.97 35.07 -6.43
N PHE A 592 -18.94 34.69 -7.19
CA PHE A 592 -17.59 34.47 -6.67
C PHE A 592 -17.01 35.75 -6.08
N ASN A 593 -17.04 36.85 -6.84
CA ASN A 593 -16.49 38.15 -6.43
C ASN A 593 -17.22 38.70 -5.21
N ASP A 594 -18.54 38.58 -5.14
CA ASP A 594 -19.35 39.03 -3.98
C ASP A 594 -18.90 38.34 -2.67
N VAL A 595 -18.58 37.05 -2.74
CA VAL A 595 -18.14 36.28 -1.56
C VAL A 595 -16.72 36.64 -1.14
N VAL A 596 -15.79 36.81 -2.08
CA VAL A 596 -14.39 37.09 -1.77
C VAL A 596 -14.16 38.53 -1.40
N ALA A 597 -14.89 39.50 -1.98
CA ALA A 597 -14.63 40.93 -1.81
C ALA A 597 -14.64 41.37 -0.33
N ALA A 598 -15.63 40.91 0.44
CA ALA A 598 -15.72 41.28 1.86
C ALA A 598 -14.48 40.84 2.66
N LYS A 599 -13.85 39.69 2.32
CA LYS A 599 -12.68 39.16 3.00
C LYS A 599 -11.37 39.71 2.44
N VAL A 600 -11.24 39.70 1.12
CA VAL A 600 -9.99 40.06 0.42
C VAL A 600 -9.82 41.56 0.40
N GLU A 601 -10.74 42.28 -0.25
CA GLU A 601 -10.67 43.75 -0.35
C GLU A 601 -10.80 44.38 1.03
N GLY A 602 -11.68 43.86 1.89
CA GLY A 602 -11.82 44.33 3.26
C GLY A 602 -10.51 44.27 4.07
N ALA A 603 -9.79 43.16 4.00
CA ALA A 603 -8.51 43.01 4.71
C ALA A 603 -7.43 43.96 4.13
N VAL A 604 -7.37 44.14 2.81
CA VAL A 604 -6.44 45.07 2.13
C VAL A 604 -6.73 46.49 2.51
N HIS A 605 -7.98 46.93 2.46
CA HIS A 605 -8.38 48.30 2.81
C HIS A 605 -8.11 48.60 4.30
N LEU A 606 -8.35 47.66 5.18
CA LEU A 606 -8.04 47.81 6.60
C LEU A 606 -6.51 47.87 6.86
N ASP A 607 -5.70 47.09 6.12
CA ASP A 607 -4.22 47.19 6.21
C ASP A 607 -3.73 48.58 5.80
N GLU A 608 -4.25 49.09 4.67
CA GLU A 608 -3.83 50.41 4.14
C GLU A 608 -4.26 51.55 5.04
N LEU A 609 -5.49 51.49 5.60
CA LEU A 609 -6.13 52.63 6.26
C LEU A 609 -5.97 52.61 7.79
N CYS A 610 -5.49 51.51 8.37
CA CYS A 610 -5.21 51.35 9.79
C CYS A 610 -3.72 50.95 10.01
N PRO A 611 -2.74 51.81 9.62
CA PRO A 611 -1.32 51.43 9.67
C PRO A 611 -0.80 51.25 11.12
N ASP A 612 -1.40 51.95 12.09
CA ASP A 612 -0.98 51.94 13.50
C ASP A 612 -1.64 50.80 14.32
N ALA A 613 -2.27 49.84 13.67
CA ALA A 613 -2.91 48.74 14.36
C ALA A 613 -1.88 47.81 15.03
N GLU A 614 -1.97 47.67 16.36
CA GLU A 614 -1.17 46.80 17.21
C GLU A 614 -1.77 45.35 17.27
N LEU A 615 -3.07 45.25 17.03
CA LEU A 615 -3.80 43.98 16.81
C LEU A 615 -4.32 43.96 15.38
N PHE A 616 -4.01 42.94 14.61
CA PHE A 616 -4.61 42.68 13.31
C PHE A 616 -5.03 41.21 13.21
N LEU A 617 -6.28 40.95 13.59
CA LEU A 617 -6.84 39.58 13.71
C LEU A 617 -7.76 39.28 12.54
N LEU A 618 -7.48 38.19 11.82
CA LEU A 618 -8.23 37.69 10.68
C LEU A 618 -8.95 36.39 11.01
N PHE A 619 -10.25 36.35 10.72
CA PHE A 619 -11.08 35.16 10.90
C PHE A 619 -11.11 34.37 9.59
N SER A 620 -10.23 33.39 9.50
CA SER A 620 -10.18 32.40 8.43
C SER A 620 -11.02 31.16 8.77
N SER A 621 -10.91 30.12 7.99
CA SER A 621 -11.69 28.87 8.16
C SER A 621 -10.87 27.64 7.76
N GLY A 622 -11.10 26.51 8.42
CA GLY A 622 -10.59 25.20 8.00
C GLY A 622 -10.91 24.84 6.55
N ALA A 623 -11.97 25.42 5.98
CA ALA A 623 -12.28 25.29 4.55
C ALA A 623 -11.13 25.75 3.61
N ALA A 624 -10.27 26.68 4.06
CA ALA A 624 -9.08 27.11 3.33
C ALA A 624 -7.93 26.07 3.39
N VAL A 625 -7.96 25.20 4.39
CA VAL A 625 -6.88 24.24 4.68
C VAL A 625 -7.13 22.89 4.00
N TRP A 626 -8.29 22.28 4.23
CA TRP A 626 -8.66 20.96 3.70
C TRP A 626 -9.80 20.98 2.68
N GLY A 627 -10.42 22.14 2.44
CA GLY A 627 -11.56 22.30 1.55
C GLY A 627 -12.91 22.02 2.23
N SER A 628 -13.96 22.54 1.62
CA SER A 628 -15.34 22.22 1.96
C SER A 628 -16.16 22.26 0.66
N ALA A 629 -16.75 21.15 0.27
CA ALA A 629 -17.52 21.08 -0.97
C ALA A 629 -18.59 22.19 -1.02
N ARG A 630 -18.81 22.75 -2.20
CA ARG A 630 -19.76 23.86 -2.48
C ARG A 630 -19.41 25.19 -1.78
N GLN A 631 -18.13 25.36 -1.39
CA GLN A 631 -17.63 26.60 -0.74
C GLN A 631 -16.36 27.17 -1.42
N GLY A 632 -16.26 27.10 -2.75
CA GLY A 632 -15.06 27.47 -3.50
C GLY A 632 -14.59 28.92 -3.27
N ALA A 633 -15.48 29.91 -3.43
CA ALA A 633 -15.17 31.32 -3.19
C ALA A 633 -14.90 31.61 -1.71
N TYR A 634 -15.62 30.96 -0.80
CA TYR A 634 -15.39 31.07 0.64
C TYR A 634 -14.01 30.53 1.05
N ALA A 635 -13.65 29.37 0.54
CA ALA A 635 -12.32 28.79 0.78
C ALA A 635 -11.18 29.65 0.20
N ALA A 636 -11.39 30.21 -1.02
CA ALA A 636 -10.45 31.12 -1.67
C ALA A 636 -10.19 32.37 -0.83
N GLY A 637 -11.25 33.06 -0.38
CA GLY A 637 -11.14 34.26 0.45
C GLY A 637 -10.45 33.99 1.80
N ASN A 638 -10.72 32.82 2.42
CA ASN A 638 -10.06 32.44 3.68
C ASN A 638 -8.58 32.07 3.47
N ALA A 639 -8.22 31.38 2.38
CA ALA A 639 -6.82 31.10 2.06
C ALA A 639 -6.00 32.37 1.80
N PHE A 640 -6.63 33.39 1.19
CA PHE A 640 -6.02 34.71 1.10
C PHE A 640 -5.73 35.28 2.49
N LEU A 641 -6.66 35.22 3.46
CA LEU A 641 -6.44 35.78 4.80
C LEU A 641 -5.24 35.12 5.49
N ASP A 642 -5.07 33.82 5.37
CA ASP A 642 -3.95 33.09 5.95
C ASP A 642 -2.61 33.53 5.33
N ALA A 643 -2.56 33.66 4.01
CA ALA A 643 -1.39 34.16 3.31
C ALA A 643 -1.13 35.66 3.58
N PHE A 644 -2.19 36.46 3.75
CA PHE A 644 -2.09 37.88 4.03
C PHE A 644 -1.54 38.15 5.43
N ALA A 645 -1.87 37.33 6.42
CA ALA A 645 -1.26 37.41 7.74
C ALA A 645 0.27 37.18 7.65
N GLN A 646 0.71 36.16 6.90
CA GLN A 646 2.13 35.86 6.68
C GLN A 646 2.81 37.01 5.91
N TYR A 647 2.14 37.59 4.90
CA TYR A 647 2.64 38.73 4.14
C TYR A 647 2.83 39.95 5.03
N ARG A 648 1.86 40.29 5.91
CA ARG A 648 1.99 41.41 6.87
C ARG A 648 3.16 41.19 7.83
N ARG A 649 3.29 39.99 8.38
CA ARG A 649 4.42 39.62 9.26
C ARG A 649 5.76 39.71 8.55
N GLY A 650 5.81 39.31 7.27
CA GLY A 650 7.00 39.49 6.44
C GLY A 650 7.42 40.96 6.27
N ARG A 651 6.48 41.92 6.43
CA ARG A 651 6.72 43.36 6.43
C ARG A 651 7.02 43.95 7.84
N GLY A 652 7.07 43.10 8.86
CA GLY A 652 7.26 43.53 10.25
C GLY A 652 5.98 44.07 10.93
N LEU A 653 4.81 43.86 10.35
CA LEU A 653 3.54 44.34 10.88
C LEU A 653 2.82 43.20 11.64
N PRO A 654 2.11 43.48 12.75
CA PRO A 654 1.37 42.47 13.50
C PRO A 654 0.24 41.87 12.66
N ALA A 655 0.09 40.57 12.68
CA ALA A 655 -1.07 39.88 12.10
C ALA A 655 -1.20 38.47 12.66
N THR A 656 -2.44 38.08 12.92
CA THR A 656 -2.81 36.69 13.26
C THR A 656 -4.01 36.27 12.42
N SER A 657 -3.91 35.17 11.71
CA SER A 657 -5.05 34.52 11.04
C SER A 657 -5.37 33.24 11.75
N VAL A 658 -6.64 33.06 12.13
CA VAL A 658 -7.13 31.82 12.74
C VAL A 658 -8.09 31.13 11.79
N ALA A 659 -7.68 29.96 11.32
CA ALA A 659 -8.51 29.08 10.48
C ALA A 659 -9.43 28.25 11.39
N TRP A 660 -10.65 28.74 11.58
CA TRP A 660 -11.61 28.15 12.51
C TRP A 660 -12.28 26.89 11.96
N GLY A 661 -12.49 25.92 12.85
CA GLY A 661 -13.47 24.87 12.69
C GLY A 661 -14.91 25.37 12.96
N LEU A 662 -15.81 24.45 13.24
CA LEU A 662 -17.24 24.77 13.46
C LEU A 662 -17.47 25.34 14.88
N TRP A 663 -18.11 26.53 14.99
CA TRP A 663 -18.53 27.12 16.26
C TRP A 663 -19.96 26.71 16.63
N ALA A 664 -20.23 26.45 17.91
CA ALA A 664 -21.55 26.12 18.43
C ALA A 664 -22.53 27.35 18.51
N ALA A 665 -21.99 28.58 18.40
CA ALA A 665 -22.83 29.78 18.33
C ALA A 665 -23.34 29.95 16.91
N GLY A 666 -24.64 29.91 16.71
CA GLY A 666 -25.33 30.10 15.44
C GLY A 666 -24.62 31.09 14.51
N GLY A 667 -23.92 30.58 13.53
CA GLY A 667 -23.25 31.25 12.45
C GLY A 667 -23.92 30.86 11.12
N MET A 668 -23.10 30.71 10.06
CA MET A 668 -23.54 30.32 8.73
C MET A 668 -24.16 28.89 8.63
N THR A 669 -24.14 28.13 9.73
CA THR A 669 -24.68 26.74 9.84
C THR A 669 -25.90 26.66 10.76
N GLY A 670 -26.86 27.59 10.65
CA GLY A 670 -28.10 27.54 11.45
C GLY A 670 -29.04 26.34 11.17
N ASP A 671 -28.56 25.30 10.51
CA ASP A 671 -29.24 24.09 10.14
C ASP A 671 -28.71 22.92 10.96
N GLU A 672 -29.55 22.33 11.81
CA GLU A 672 -29.20 21.19 12.67
C GLU A 672 -28.78 19.95 11.85
N GLU A 673 -29.34 19.76 10.66
CA GLU A 673 -29.00 18.67 9.76
C GLU A 673 -27.55 18.83 9.27
N ALA A 674 -27.16 20.05 8.86
CA ALA A 674 -25.80 20.34 8.43
C ALA A 674 -24.76 20.14 9.56
N VAL A 675 -25.11 20.48 10.80
CA VAL A 675 -24.25 20.26 11.97
C VAL A 675 -24.11 18.77 12.28
N SER A 676 -25.20 18.00 12.19
CA SER A 676 -25.17 16.52 12.36
C SER A 676 -24.32 15.86 11.28
N PHE A 677 -24.49 16.25 10.05
CA PHE A 677 -23.71 15.78 8.91
C PHE A 677 -22.19 16.02 9.07
N LEU A 678 -21.80 17.19 9.55
CA LEU A 678 -20.38 17.50 9.82
C LEU A 678 -19.84 16.71 11.01
N ARG A 679 -20.65 16.53 12.06
CA ARG A 679 -20.28 15.75 13.25
C ARG A 679 -20.03 14.27 12.90
N GLU A 680 -20.87 13.68 12.08
CA GLU A 680 -20.69 12.29 11.60
C GLU A 680 -19.38 12.11 10.83
N ARG A 681 -18.90 13.20 10.20
CA ARG A 681 -17.61 13.25 9.49
C ARG A 681 -16.45 13.70 10.38
N GLY A 682 -16.62 13.71 11.68
CA GLY A 682 -15.57 14.03 12.64
C GLY A 682 -15.43 15.50 13.01
N LEU A 683 -16.12 16.44 12.36
CA LEU A 683 -16.08 17.87 12.72
C LEU A 683 -17.10 18.17 13.82
N ARG A 684 -16.60 18.47 15.02
CA ARG A 684 -17.43 18.80 16.18
C ARG A 684 -17.58 20.31 16.33
N ALA A 685 -18.78 20.76 16.76
CA ALA A 685 -19.01 22.16 17.05
C ALA A 685 -18.32 22.58 18.36
N MET A 686 -17.43 23.56 18.28
CA MET A 686 -16.68 24.09 19.41
C MET A 686 -17.58 24.97 20.31
N PRO A 687 -17.70 24.70 21.61
CA PRO A 687 -18.38 25.58 22.55
C PRO A 687 -17.74 26.98 22.56
N VAL A 688 -18.57 28.04 22.51
CA VAL A 688 -18.11 29.44 22.44
C VAL A 688 -17.06 29.80 23.51
N PRO A 689 -17.25 29.48 24.80
CA PRO A 689 -16.27 29.84 25.81
C PRO A 689 -14.89 29.18 25.56
N ARG A 690 -14.88 27.95 25.04
CA ARG A 690 -13.64 27.22 24.74
C ARG A 690 -12.95 27.78 23.49
N ALA A 691 -13.72 28.11 22.46
CA ALA A 691 -13.18 28.74 21.25
C ALA A 691 -12.54 30.13 21.57
N LEU A 692 -13.18 30.92 22.45
CA LEU A 692 -12.61 32.18 22.94
C LEU A 692 -11.36 31.99 23.82
N ALA A 693 -11.31 30.93 24.63
CA ALA A 693 -10.11 30.57 25.39
C ALA A 693 -8.96 30.15 24.44
N ALA A 694 -9.27 29.43 23.36
CA ALA A 694 -8.29 29.12 22.32
C ALA A 694 -7.80 30.40 21.60
N LEU A 695 -8.70 31.35 21.28
CA LEU A 695 -8.32 32.66 20.72
C LEU A 695 -7.39 33.43 21.63
N ASP A 696 -7.69 33.50 22.95
CA ASP A 696 -6.83 34.13 23.94
C ASP A 696 -5.41 33.56 23.90
N ARG A 697 -5.30 32.25 23.87
CA ARG A 697 -4.03 31.53 23.85
C ARG A 697 -3.25 31.76 22.56
N VAL A 698 -3.92 31.79 21.40
CA VAL A 698 -3.33 32.08 20.10
C VAL A 698 -2.73 33.48 20.04
N LEU A 699 -3.49 34.48 20.51
CA LEU A 699 -3.05 35.85 20.53
C LEU A 699 -1.93 36.09 21.54
N ALA A 700 -2.01 35.48 22.73
CA ALA A 700 -0.98 35.59 23.77
C ALA A 700 0.33 34.90 23.36
N ALA A 701 0.28 33.89 22.48
CA ALA A 701 1.44 33.21 21.90
C ALA A 701 2.00 33.93 20.65
N ASP A 702 1.37 35.00 20.20
CA ASP A 702 1.72 35.77 19.00
C ASP A 702 1.81 34.92 17.71
N GLU A 703 0.90 33.95 17.56
CA GLU A 703 0.86 33.07 16.39
C GLU A 703 0.50 33.86 15.12
N THR A 704 1.15 33.52 14.00
CA THR A 704 0.85 34.15 12.70
C THR A 704 -0.34 33.48 12.01
N THR A 705 -0.28 32.14 11.90
CA THR A 705 -1.36 31.33 11.33
C THR A 705 -1.53 30.06 12.15
N VAL A 706 -2.75 29.76 12.50
CA VAL A 706 -3.09 28.57 13.27
C VAL A 706 -4.48 28.08 12.88
N VAL A 707 -4.65 26.77 12.89
CA VAL A 707 -5.95 26.11 12.72
C VAL A 707 -6.46 25.76 14.11
N VAL A 708 -7.68 26.21 14.44
CA VAL A 708 -8.33 25.88 15.71
C VAL A 708 -9.62 25.12 15.43
N THR A 709 -9.68 23.87 15.80
CA THR A 709 -10.82 22.99 15.48
C THR A 709 -10.92 21.82 16.43
N ASP A 710 -12.15 21.40 16.74
CA ASP A 710 -12.44 20.13 17.42
C ASP A 710 -12.75 19.08 16.36
N VAL A 711 -11.78 18.17 16.10
CA VAL A 711 -11.89 17.15 15.04
C VAL A 711 -11.59 15.77 15.59
N ASP A 712 -12.47 14.82 15.28
CA ASP A 712 -12.16 13.40 15.32
C ASP A 712 -11.54 13.00 13.99
N TRP A 713 -10.22 12.79 13.98
CA TRP A 713 -9.47 12.57 12.73
C TRP A 713 -9.79 11.23 12.07
N SER A 714 -10.22 10.20 12.80
CA SER A 714 -10.51 8.89 12.21
C SER A 714 -11.65 8.97 11.18
N PRO A 715 -12.88 9.37 11.52
CA PRO A 715 -13.96 9.51 10.54
C PRO A 715 -13.70 10.67 9.56
N PHE A 716 -12.95 11.71 9.97
CA PHE A 716 -12.62 12.82 9.09
C PHE A 716 -11.73 12.37 7.94
N VAL A 717 -10.60 11.71 8.25
CA VAL A 717 -9.65 11.21 7.22
C VAL A 717 -10.33 10.17 6.34
N GLU A 718 -11.07 9.23 6.91
CA GLU A 718 -11.83 8.25 6.14
C GLU A 718 -12.75 8.91 5.11
N SER A 719 -13.48 9.94 5.51
CA SER A 719 -14.38 10.69 4.62
C SER A 719 -13.62 11.49 3.55
N TYR A 720 -12.52 12.16 3.92
CA TYR A 720 -11.78 13.04 3.00
C TYR A 720 -10.81 12.29 2.08
N THR A 721 -10.41 11.06 2.42
CA THR A 721 -9.55 10.22 1.57
C THR A 721 -10.34 9.18 0.78
N ALA A 722 -11.66 9.16 0.90
CA ALA A 722 -12.54 8.18 0.30
C ALA A 722 -12.38 8.01 -1.22
N THR A 723 -12.15 9.11 -1.95
CA THR A 723 -11.99 9.09 -3.42
C THR A 723 -10.54 9.05 -3.87
N ARG A 724 -9.60 9.51 -3.05
CA ARG A 724 -8.16 9.52 -3.34
C ARG A 724 -7.35 9.76 -2.08
N HIS A 725 -6.09 9.35 -2.08
CA HIS A 725 -5.12 9.71 -1.04
C HIS A 725 -4.89 11.23 -1.00
N ARG A 726 -4.75 11.80 0.21
CA ARG A 726 -4.50 13.23 0.46
C ARG A 726 -3.31 13.41 1.39
N PRO A 727 -2.12 13.63 0.85
CA PRO A 727 -0.88 13.75 1.62
C PRO A 727 -0.90 14.82 2.71
N LEU A 728 -1.73 15.86 2.57
CA LEU A 728 -1.96 16.88 3.59
C LEU A 728 -2.25 16.31 4.97
N LEU A 729 -2.97 15.18 5.05
CA LEU A 729 -3.49 14.57 6.28
C LEU A 729 -2.61 13.44 6.84
N ASP A 730 -1.55 13.04 6.16
CA ASP A 730 -0.72 11.87 6.51
C ASP A 730 -0.16 11.90 7.94
N ARG A 731 0.18 13.08 8.44
CA ARG A 731 0.72 13.24 9.80
C ARG A 731 -0.31 13.08 10.91
N LEU A 732 -1.59 13.11 10.59
CA LEU A 732 -2.70 13.01 11.55
C LEU A 732 -3.16 11.56 11.73
N VAL A 733 -2.88 10.68 10.75
CA VAL A 733 -3.26 9.26 10.77
C VAL A 733 -2.30 8.42 11.61
N THR A 734 -1.02 8.80 11.67
CA THR A 734 0.02 8.05 12.42
C THR A 734 -0.13 8.12 13.94
N THR A 735 -0.97 9.00 14.48
CA THR A 735 -1.23 9.11 15.92
C THR A 735 -2.38 8.21 16.42
N THR A 736 -3.13 7.60 15.51
CA THR A 736 -4.20 6.65 15.84
C THR A 736 -3.90 5.28 15.24
N SER A 737 -2.88 4.58 15.76
CA SER A 737 -2.77 3.13 15.56
C SER A 737 -4.01 2.45 16.15
N PRO A 738 -4.66 1.52 15.43
CA PRO A 738 -5.73 0.72 15.98
C PRO A 738 -5.15 -0.32 16.95
N GLN A 739 -4.78 0.10 18.15
CA GLN A 739 -4.58 -0.81 19.28
C GLN A 739 -5.82 -0.75 20.17
N ARG A 740 -6.90 -1.38 19.69
CA ARG A 740 -7.99 -1.91 20.55
C ARG A 740 -8.97 -2.72 19.69
N ALA A 741 -8.50 -3.84 19.16
CA ALA A 741 -9.35 -4.96 18.79
C ALA A 741 -8.51 -6.23 18.99
N GLY A 742 -8.33 -6.63 20.24
CA GLY A 742 -7.57 -7.82 20.56
C GLY A 742 -7.53 -8.04 22.07
N GLU A 743 -8.68 -8.09 22.71
CA GLU A 743 -8.89 -8.77 24.00
C GLU A 743 -10.39 -8.85 24.26
N THR A 744 -11.07 -9.66 23.51
CA THR A 744 -12.19 -10.50 23.96
C THR A 744 -12.19 -11.71 23.03
N GLY A 745 -11.78 -12.84 23.55
CA GLY A 745 -11.86 -14.11 22.84
C GLY A 745 -13.30 -14.46 22.56
N GLU A 746 -13.61 -14.57 21.27
CA GLU A 746 -14.70 -15.40 20.75
C GLU A 746 -14.13 -16.22 19.58
N PRO A 747 -14.64 -17.43 19.32
CA PRO A 747 -13.99 -18.47 18.56
C PRO A 747 -13.82 -18.08 17.09
N GLU A 748 -12.73 -18.58 16.49
CA GLU A 748 -12.42 -18.53 15.07
C GLU A 748 -13.66 -18.82 14.22
N THR A 749 -14.24 -17.78 13.63
CA THR A 749 -15.25 -17.93 12.58
C THR A 749 -14.49 -18.26 11.29
N GLU A 750 -14.77 -19.44 10.72
CA GLU A 750 -14.35 -19.80 9.36
C GLU A 750 -14.40 -18.58 8.42
N SER A 751 -13.31 -18.36 7.66
CA SER A 751 -13.27 -17.23 6.75
C SER A 751 -14.45 -17.31 5.75
N LEU A 752 -14.97 -16.18 5.30
CA LEU A 752 -16.03 -16.16 4.30
C LEU A 752 -15.66 -17.02 3.07
N ARG A 753 -14.37 -17.04 2.74
CA ARG A 753 -13.79 -17.80 1.64
C ARG A 753 -13.96 -19.32 1.85
N ASP A 754 -13.67 -19.81 3.04
CA ASP A 754 -13.82 -21.23 3.39
C ASP A 754 -15.29 -21.63 3.38
N ARG A 755 -16.18 -20.76 3.87
CA ARG A 755 -17.64 -20.99 3.82
C ARG A 755 -18.17 -21.03 2.39
N LEU A 756 -17.64 -20.22 1.48
CA LEU A 756 -18.08 -20.17 0.08
C LEU A 756 -17.48 -21.32 -0.76
N ALA A 757 -16.28 -21.81 -0.42
CA ALA A 757 -15.59 -22.84 -1.20
C ALA A 757 -16.35 -24.18 -1.27
N GLY A 758 -17.15 -24.50 -0.23
CA GLY A 758 -17.94 -25.73 -0.17
C GLY A 758 -19.35 -25.63 -0.76
N LEU A 759 -19.80 -24.43 -1.23
CA LEU A 759 -21.18 -24.23 -1.66
C LEU A 759 -21.34 -24.32 -3.19
N PRO A 760 -22.46 -24.88 -3.68
CA PRO A 760 -22.84 -24.78 -5.08
C PRO A 760 -22.96 -23.31 -5.53
N ARG A 761 -22.67 -23.02 -6.80
CA ARG A 761 -22.65 -21.64 -7.34
C ARG A 761 -23.91 -20.81 -7.01
N ALA A 762 -25.08 -21.41 -7.09
CA ALA A 762 -26.33 -20.72 -6.78
C ALA A 762 -26.45 -20.34 -5.29
N GLU A 763 -25.91 -21.15 -4.39
CA GLU A 763 -25.90 -20.90 -2.95
C GLU A 763 -24.82 -19.89 -2.58
N ARG A 764 -23.64 -19.92 -3.22
CA ARG A 764 -22.59 -18.89 -3.08
C ARG A 764 -23.11 -17.50 -3.46
N ARG A 765 -23.79 -17.41 -4.61
CA ARG A 765 -24.39 -16.16 -5.06
C ARG A 765 -25.46 -15.64 -4.09
N ALA A 766 -26.30 -16.52 -3.55
CA ALA A 766 -27.31 -16.14 -2.57
C ALA A 766 -26.68 -15.62 -1.27
N GLU A 767 -25.57 -16.22 -0.83
CA GLU A 767 -24.80 -15.79 0.34
C GLU A 767 -24.16 -14.41 0.12
N LEU A 768 -23.54 -14.20 -1.04
CA LEU A 768 -22.98 -12.89 -1.40
C LEU A 768 -24.06 -11.80 -1.49
N VAL A 769 -25.22 -12.07 -2.07
CA VAL A 769 -26.35 -11.14 -2.08
C VAL A 769 -26.81 -10.81 -0.65
N ARG A 770 -26.85 -11.80 0.23
CA ARG A 770 -27.20 -11.59 1.64
C ARG A 770 -26.19 -10.71 2.36
N LEU A 771 -24.90 -10.96 2.14
CA LEU A 771 -23.80 -10.16 2.68
C LEU A 771 -23.90 -8.69 2.22
N VAL A 772 -24.07 -8.47 0.93
CA VAL A 772 -24.17 -7.12 0.34
C VAL A 772 -25.38 -6.38 0.88
N ARG A 773 -26.55 -7.03 0.98
CA ARG A 773 -27.77 -6.44 1.53
C ARG A 773 -27.64 -6.12 3.02
N GLY A 774 -27.01 -6.99 3.80
CA GLY A 774 -26.75 -6.78 5.23
C GLY A 774 -25.88 -5.53 5.44
N ASN A 775 -24.80 -5.42 4.68
CA ASN A 775 -23.91 -4.26 4.74
C ASN A 775 -24.65 -2.98 4.26
N ALA A 776 -25.46 -3.04 3.21
CA ALA A 776 -26.23 -1.92 2.73
C ALA A 776 -27.26 -1.43 3.78
N ALA A 777 -27.97 -2.35 4.43
CA ALA A 777 -28.90 -2.02 5.51
C ALA A 777 -28.19 -1.36 6.71
N THR A 778 -27.06 -1.92 7.13
CA THR A 778 -26.23 -1.38 8.21
C THR A 778 -25.75 0.05 7.89
N VAL A 779 -25.29 0.30 6.67
CA VAL A 779 -24.84 1.63 6.21
C VAL A 779 -25.96 2.65 6.25
N LEU A 780 -27.21 2.23 5.96
CA LEU A 780 -28.40 3.05 6.00
C LEU A 780 -29.02 3.19 7.42
N GLY A 781 -28.39 2.58 8.45
CA GLY A 781 -28.86 2.63 9.84
C GLY A 781 -30.03 1.67 10.13
N HIS A 782 -30.24 0.62 9.33
CA HIS A 782 -31.26 -0.39 9.52
C HIS A 782 -30.67 -1.71 10.04
N GLU A 783 -31.31 -2.35 11.01
CA GLU A 783 -30.91 -3.67 11.53
C GLU A 783 -31.40 -4.84 10.63
N ASP A 784 -32.46 -4.64 9.85
CA ASP A 784 -33.05 -5.69 8.99
C ASP A 784 -32.50 -5.58 7.55
N PRO A 785 -31.79 -6.61 7.03
CA PRO A 785 -31.36 -6.65 5.63
C PRO A 785 -32.48 -6.51 4.60
N LYS A 786 -33.74 -6.69 5.01
CA LYS A 786 -34.91 -6.49 4.13
C LYS A 786 -35.14 -5.02 3.79
N ALA A 787 -34.61 -4.09 4.55
CA ALA A 787 -34.67 -2.66 4.27
C ALA A 787 -33.91 -2.26 2.99
N ALA A 788 -32.94 -3.10 2.54
CA ALA A 788 -32.22 -2.95 1.27
C ALA A 788 -32.63 -4.06 0.28
N PRO A 789 -33.69 -3.88 -0.54
CA PRO A 789 -34.08 -4.87 -1.55
C PRO A 789 -32.98 -5.06 -2.60
N ALA A 790 -32.73 -6.32 -3.01
CA ALA A 790 -31.55 -6.68 -3.80
C ALA A 790 -31.49 -6.00 -5.20
N SER A 791 -32.62 -5.70 -5.81
CA SER A 791 -32.73 -5.13 -7.15
C SER A 791 -32.89 -3.59 -7.15
N THR A 792 -33.09 -2.96 -6.00
CA THR A 792 -33.29 -1.52 -5.90
C THR A 792 -31.92 -0.82 -6.01
N PRO A 793 -31.79 0.20 -6.89
CA PRO A 793 -30.57 0.98 -7.01
C PRO A 793 -30.18 1.62 -5.68
N PHE A 794 -28.91 1.60 -5.32
CA PHE A 794 -28.41 2.21 -4.08
C PHE A 794 -28.71 3.70 -4.00
N LYS A 795 -28.71 4.41 -5.12
CA LYS A 795 -29.10 5.82 -5.21
C LYS A 795 -30.54 6.04 -4.73
N ASP A 796 -31.46 5.13 -5.09
CA ASP A 796 -32.88 5.22 -4.72
C ASP A 796 -33.11 4.81 -3.26
N LEU A 797 -32.15 4.09 -2.65
CA LEU A 797 -32.11 3.75 -1.23
C LEU A 797 -31.52 4.88 -0.37
N GLY A 798 -31.03 5.96 -0.98
CA GLY A 798 -30.44 7.08 -0.26
C GLY A 798 -28.93 7.00 -0.05
N PHE A 799 -28.22 6.16 -0.81
CA PHE A 799 -26.76 6.11 -0.76
C PHE A 799 -26.16 7.41 -1.31
N ASP A 800 -25.41 8.09 -0.47
CA ASP A 800 -24.46 9.12 -0.86
C ASP A 800 -23.05 8.53 -1.10
N SER A 801 -22.09 9.36 -1.48
CA SER A 801 -20.71 8.93 -1.73
C SER A 801 -20.04 8.33 -0.47
N LEU A 802 -20.42 8.76 0.72
CA LEU A 802 -19.87 8.23 1.97
C LEU A 802 -20.47 6.84 2.30
N ALA A 803 -21.78 6.68 2.12
CA ALA A 803 -22.45 5.40 2.26
C ALA A 803 -21.84 4.35 1.31
N ALA A 804 -21.55 4.76 0.06
CA ALA A 804 -20.87 3.92 -0.92
C ALA A 804 -19.48 3.44 -0.42
N VAL A 805 -18.69 4.35 0.15
CA VAL A 805 -17.36 4.04 0.69
C VAL A 805 -17.43 3.15 1.93
N ARG A 806 -18.35 3.44 2.87
CA ARG A 806 -18.56 2.59 4.05
C ARG A 806 -18.93 1.16 3.65
N MET A 807 -19.85 1.02 2.70
CA MET A 807 -20.23 -0.28 2.17
C MET A 807 -19.06 -1.03 1.54
N ARG A 808 -18.24 -0.35 0.70
CA ARG A 808 -17.02 -0.93 0.13
C ARG A 808 -16.06 -1.41 1.21
N ASN A 809 -15.79 -0.58 2.25
CA ASN A 809 -14.86 -0.93 3.32
C ASN A 809 -15.35 -2.14 4.13
N MET A 810 -16.66 -2.22 4.39
CA MET A 810 -17.27 -3.37 5.05
C MET A 810 -17.17 -4.65 4.19
N LEU A 811 -17.36 -4.50 2.87
CA LEU A 811 -17.18 -5.61 1.92
C LEU A 811 -15.72 -6.03 1.81
N ASN A 812 -14.74 -5.08 1.78
CA ASN A 812 -13.32 -5.39 1.82
C ASN A 812 -12.95 -6.21 3.08
N ALA A 813 -13.43 -5.78 4.25
CA ALA A 813 -13.19 -6.48 5.50
C ALA A 813 -13.82 -7.88 5.54
N ALA A 814 -15.01 -8.04 4.95
CA ALA A 814 -15.74 -9.32 4.94
C ALA A 814 -15.21 -10.32 3.90
N THR A 815 -14.69 -9.84 2.75
CA THR A 815 -14.26 -10.67 1.62
C THR A 815 -12.74 -10.84 1.53
N GLY A 816 -11.96 -9.94 2.14
CA GLY A 816 -10.52 -9.86 1.97
C GLY A 816 -10.06 -9.25 0.64
N LEU A 817 -11.00 -8.88 -0.25
CA LEU A 817 -10.70 -8.28 -1.57
C LEU A 817 -10.36 -6.79 -1.45
N ARG A 818 -9.66 -6.26 -2.45
CA ARG A 818 -9.44 -4.81 -2.64
C ARG A 818 -10.41 -4.27 -3.69
N LEU A 819 -11.61 -3.90 -3.25
CA LEU A 819 -12.67 -3.44 -4.14
C LEU A 819 -12.48 -1.97 -4.57
N PRO A 820 -12.84 -1.61 -5.83
CA PRO A 820 -12.67 -0.25 -6.34
C PRO A 820 -13.55 0.76 -5.59
N ALA A 821 -13.11 2.02 -5.54
CA ALA A 821 -13.86 3.11 -4.89
C ALA A 821 -15.21 3.39 -5.58
N THR A 822 -15.30 3.06 -6.86
CA THR A 822 -16.50 3.23 -7.70
C THR A 822 -17.49 2.07 -7.62
N LEU A 823 -17.23 1.03 -6.82
CA LEU A 823 -18.01 -0.22 -6.74
C LEU A 823 -19.53 0.00 -6.77
N VAL A 824 -20.06 0.91 -5.95
CA VAL A 824 -21.50 1.15 -5.81
C VAL A 824 -22.09 1.95 -7.00
N PHE A 825 -21.24 2.69 -7.71
CA PHE A 825 -21.60 3.44 -8.90
C PHE A 825 -21.57 2.56 -10.15
N ASP A 826 -20.57 1.70 -10.28
CA ASP A 826 -20.40 0.76 -11.40
C ASP A 826 -21.38 -0.41 -11.28
N HIS A 827 -21.72 -0.80 -10.06
CA HIS A 827 -22.63 -1.90 -9.73
C HIS A 827 -23.84 -1.37 -8.92
N PRO A 828 -24.89 -0.85 -9.57
CA PRO A 828 -25.87 0.04 -8.95
C PRO A 828 -26.81 -0.60 -7.94
N ASN A 829 -26.80 -1.93 -7.75
CA ASN A 829 -27.66 -2.63 -6.79
C ASN A 829 -26.95 -3.84 -6.18
N ALA A 830 -27.55 -4.45 -5.15
CA ALA A 830 -26.92 -5.53 -4.41
C ALA A 830 -26.71 -6.81 -5.26
N LEU A 831 -27.50 -7.05 -6.29
CA LEU A 831 -27.28 -8.16 -7.20
C LEU A 831 -26.03 -7.95 -8.05
N ALA A 832 -25.87 -6.78 -8.64
CA ALA A 832 -24.71 -6.45 -9.46
C ALA A 832 -23.40 -6.48 -8.68
N VAL A 833 -23.41 -5.99 -7.42
CA VAL A 833 -22.24 -6.10 -6.53
C VAL A 833 -21.94 -7.55 -6.18
N ALA A 834 -22.94 -8.36 -5.90
CA ALA A 834 -22.73 -9.79 -5.58
C ALA A 834 -22.16 -10.55 -6.78
N ASP A 835 -22.64 -10.28 -8.00
CA ASP A 835 -22.11 -10.87 -9.25
C ASP A 835 -20.65 -10.45 -9.49
N PHE A 836 -20.29 -9.20 -9.21
CA PHE A 836 -18.91 -8.72 -9.26
C PHE A 836 -18.02 -9.42 -8.22
N LEU A 837 -18.47 -9.53 -6.96
CA LEU A 837 -17.73 -10.22 -5.91
C LEU A 837 -17.52 -11.70 -6.22
N GLU A 838 -18.52 -12.38 -6.83
CA GLU A 838 -18.39 -13.78 -7.26
C GLU A 838 -17.28 -13.90 -8.31
N ALA A 839 -17.24 -13.00 -9.29
CA ALA A 839 -16.21 -13.01 -10.33
C ALA A 839 -14.81 -12.75 -9.79
N GLU A 840 -14.63 -11.79 -8.88
CA GLU A 840 -13.33 -11.48 -8.26
C GLU A 840 -12.83 -12.62 -7.38
N LEU A 841 -13.69 -13.25 -6.58
CA LEU A 841 -13.36 -14.39 -5.75
C LEU A 841 -13.00 -15.64 -6.56
N ASP A 842 -13.64 -15.85 -7.74
CA ASP A 842 -13.29 -16.91 -8.67
C ASP A 842 -11.98 -16.60 -9.43
N THR A 843 -11.66 -15.34 -9.72
CA THR A 843 -10.45 -14.93 -10.43
C THR A 843 -9.21 -15.09 -9.54
N GLU A 844 -9.25 -14.74 -8.27
CA GLU A 844 -8.15 -14.99 -7.32
C GLU A 844 -7.95 -16.49 -7.01
N SER A 845 -8.99 -17.31 -7.22
CA SER A 845 -8.89 -18.79 -7.15
C SER A 845 -8.21 -19.37 -8.39
N SER A 846 -8.08 -18.60 -9.46
CA SER A 846 -7.54 -18.96 -10.77
C SER A 846 -6.22 -18.27 -11.12
N GLU A 847 -5.50 -17.65 -10.19
CA GLU A 847 -4.06 -17.34 -10.34
C GLU A 847 -3.17 -18.60 -10.24
N GLY A 848 -3.78 -19.81 -10.35
CA GLY A 848 -3.17 -20.95 -10.98
C GLY A 848 -3.54 -20.93 -12.46
N ARG A 849 -2.62 -20.47 -13.31
CA ARG A 849 -2.62 -20.46 -14.80
C ARG A 849 -3.81 -21.17 -15.45
N PRO A 850 -4.53 -20.58 -16.41
CA PRO A 850 -5.39 -21.33 -17.29
C PRO A 850 -4.49 -22.37 -17.97
N SER A 851 -4.71 -23.65 -17.67
CA SER A 851 -4.09 -24.74 -18.39
C SER A 851 -4.43 -24.52 -19.86
N ALA A 852 -3.41 -24.38 -20.71
CA ALA A 852 -3.60 -24.29 -22.16
C ALA A 852 -4.42 -25.48 -22.68
N LEU A 853 -4.48 -26.59 -21.92
CA LEU A 853 -5.31 -27.75 -22.13
C LEU A 853 -6.80 -27.48 -21.85
N ALA A 854 -7.17 -26.74 -20.78
CA ALA A 854 -8.56 -26.38 -20.51
C ALA A 854 -9.14 -25.42 -21.55
N GLY A 855 -8.29 -24.54 -22.10
CA GLY A 855 -8.65 -23.71 -23.25
C GLY A 855 -8.84 -24.52 -24.54
N LEU A 856 -8.09 -25.62 -24.71
CA LEU A 856 -8.23 -26.54 -25.84
C LEU A 856 -9.51 -27.38 -25.73
N GLU A 857 -9.83 -27.86 -24.53
CA GLU A 857 -11.06 -28.61 -24.25
C GLU A 857 -12.31 -27.76 -24.49
N ALA A 858 -12.31 -26.50 -24.05
CA ALA A 858 -13.40 -25.57 -24.31
C ALA A 858 -13.56 -25.23 -25.80
N LEU A 859 -12.44 -25.23 -26.54
CA LEU A 859 -12.44 -25.05 -28.00
C LEU A 859 -12.97 -26.29 -28.70
N GLU A 860 -12.62 -27.51 -28.26
CA GLU A 860 -13.14 -28.77 -28.78
C GLU A 860 -14.65 -28.93 -28.57
N GLU A 861 -15.16 -28.49 -27.42
CA GLU A 861 -16.62 -28.45 -27.14
C GLU A 861 -17.36 -27.42 -28.03
N ALA A 862 -16.76 -26.29 -28.34
CA ALA A 862 -17.37 -25.24 -29.15
C ALA A 862 -17.27 -25.51 -30.67
N LEU A 863 -16.36 -26.41 -31.13
CA LEU A 863 -16.15 -26.71 -32.56
C LEU A 863 -17.40 -27.13 -33.34
N PRO A 864 -18.35 -27.92 -32.77
CA PRO A 864 -19.59 -28.28 -33.47
C PRO A 864 -20.50 -27.07 -33.79
N GLU A 865 -20.45 -26.03 -32.99
CA GLU A 865 -21.33 -24.83 -33.10
C GLU A 865 -20.72 -23.73 -33.99
N VAL A 866 -19.46 -23.85 -34.44
CA VAL A 866 -18.79 -22.86 -35.28
C VAL A 866 -19.33 -22.90 -36.73
N PRO A 867 -19.84 -21.78 -37.28
CA PRO A 867 -20.32 -21.68 -38.65
C PRO A 867 -19.22 -22.05 -39.68
N GLU A 868 -19.60 -22.69 -40.75
CA GLU A 868 -18.68 -23.21 -41.76
C GLU A 868 -17.78 -22.12 -42.38
N THR A 869 -18.28 -20.87 -42.45
CA THR A 869 -17.54 -19.69 -42.91
C THR A 869 -16.44 -19.21 -41.94
N GLU A 870 -16.45 -19.64 -40.68
CA GLU A 870 -15.46 -19.28 -39.67
C GLU A 870 -14.49 -20.42 -39.36
N ARG A 871 -14.81 -21.66 -39.70
CA ARG A 871 -13.96 -22.84 -39.48
C ARG A 871 -12.61 -22.73 -40.18
N GLU A 872 -12.58 -22.18 -41.38
CA GLU A 872 -11.35 -22.02 -42.14
C GLU A 872 -10.39 -20.99 -41.53
N LYS A 873 -10.94 -19.90 -40.97
CA LYS A 873 -10.18 -18.90 -40.21
C LYS A 873 -9.65 -19.44 -38.88
N LEU A 874 -10.44 -20.26 -38.25
CA LEU A 874 -10.07 -20.93 -37.01
C LEU A 874 -8.99 -21.97 -37.23
N ALA A 875 -9.08 -22.76 -38.30
CA ALA A 875 -8.06 -23.73 -38.70
C ALA A 875 -6.72 -23.06 -38.97
N GLN A 876 -6.70 -21.95 -39.74
CA GLN A 876 -5.47 -21.19 -40.05
C GLN A 876 -4.86 -20.55 -38.77
N ARG A 877 -5.64 -20.26 -37.77
CA ARG A 877 -5.16 -19.70 -36.50
C ARG A 877 -4.60 -20.80 -35.59
N LEU A 878 -5.19 -21.98 -35.58
CA LEU A 878 -4.70 -23.16 -34.90
C LEU A 878 -3.41 -23.70 -35.48
N GLU A 879 -3.27 -23.69 -36.82
CA GLU A 879 -2.01 -24.05 -37.49
C GLU A 879 -0.85 -23.12 -37.11
N ARG A 880 -1.12 -21.79 -36.94
CA ARG A 880 -0.11 -20.85 -36.47
C ARG A 880 0.29 -21.08 -35.01
N VAL A 881 -0.65 -21.44 -34.17
CA VAL A 881 -0.37 -21.79 -32.76
C VAL A 881 0.43 -23.10 -32.69
N LEU A 882 0.06 -24.10 -33.49
CA LEU A 882 0.80 -25.38 -33.60
C LEU A 882 2.21 -25.19 -34.14
N ALA A 883 2.40 -24.28 -35.11
CA ALA A 883 3.73 -23.93 -35.61
C ALA A 883 4.61 -23.20 -34.58
N ALA A 884 4.00 -22.39 -33.71
CA ALA A 884 4.69 -21.71 -32.61
C ALA A 884 5.05 -22.65 -31.44
N LEU A 885 4.30 -23.73 -31.28
CA LEU A 885 4.53 -24.74 -30.22
C LEU A 885 5.57 -25.80 -30.63
N ARG A 886 5.94 -25.89 -31.91
CA ARG A 886 7.01 -26.80 -32.37
C ARG A 886 8.35 -26.07 -32.23
N PRO A 887 9.33 -26.61 -31.46
CA PRO A 887 10.65 -25.99 -31.38
C PRO A 887 11.27 -25.97 -32.77
N ALA A 888 11.85 -24.81 -33.14
CA ALA A 888 12.52 -24.61 -34.43
C ALA A 888 13.68 -25.60 -34.59
N ALA A 889 13.47 -26.64 -35.39
CA ALA A 889 14.55 -27.51 -35.84
C ALA A 889 15.48 -26.64 -36.73
N ARG A 890 16.69 -26.41 -36.25
CA ARG A 890 17.76 -25.81 -37.07
C ARG A 890 17.97 -26.63 -38.30
N ALA A 891 17.75 -26.04 -39.46
CA ALA A 891 18.14 -26.57 -40.76
C ALA A 891 19.66 -26.62 -40.83
N THR A 892 20.22 -27.84 -40.92
CA THR A 892 21.49 -28.11 -41.58
C THR A 892 21.24 -29.24 -42.54
N ASP A 893 21.31 -28.92 -43.83
CA ASP A 893 21.39 -29.83 -44.93
C ASP A 893 22.60 -30.79 -44.75
N THR A 894 22.39 -32.07 -44.85
CA THR A 894 23.02 -32.97 -45.83
C THR A 894 22.66 -34.43 -45.54
N SER A 895 22.04 -35.03 -46.56
CA SER A 895 22.10 -36.42 -47.03
C SER A 895 22.50 -37.58 -46.12
N GLY A 896 21.58 -38.50 -45.92
CA GLY A 896 21.84 -39.94 -46.14
C GLY A 896 22.08 -40.80 -44.91
N THR A 897 21.11 -41.72 -44.73
CA THR A 897 21.24 -43.06 -44.17
C THR A 897 21.36 -43.28 -42.67
N ASP A 898 20.36 -44.08 -42.21
CA ASP A 898 20.36 -45.02 -41.08
C ASP A 898 20.21 -44.47 -39.66
N ALA A 899 18.96 -44.46 -39.25
CA ALA A 899 18.54 -44.52 -37.86
C ALA A 899 18.76 -45.95 -37.34
N HIS A 900 19.72 -46.10 -36.44
CA HIS A 900 19.73 -47.03 -35.32
C HIS A 900 21.15 -47.03 -34.75
N SER A 901 21.31 -46.39 -33.66
CA SER A 901 22.19 -46.70 -32.51
C SER A 901 22.75 -45.45 -31.85
N SER A 902 22.07 -44.98 -30.85
CA SER A 902 22.64 -44.06 -29.89
C SER A 902 22.24 -44.39 -28.41
N GLY A 903 21.74 -45.60 -28.21
CA GLY A 903 21.42 -46.15 -26.91
C GLY A 903 22.48 -47.09 -26.31
N ASP A 904 23.43 -47.55 -27.11
CA ASP A 904 24.38 -48.58 -26.69
C ASP A 904 25.80 -48.09 -26.37
N GLU A 905 26.20 -46.90 -26.79
CA GLU A 905 27.56 -46.38 -26.57
C GLU A 905 27.84 -45.95 -25.14
N LEU A 906 26.82 -45.63 -24.36
CA LEU A 906 26.98 -45.33 -22.90
C LEU A 906 27.01 -46.60 -22.03
N ASN A 907 26.87 -47.80 -22.60
CA ASN A 907 26.85 -49.06 -21.85
C ASN A 907 28.23 -49.71 -21.70
N GLU A 908 29.27 -49.25 -22.43
CA GLU A 908 30.60 -49.84 -22.40
C GLU A 908 31.68 -48.93 -21.78
N ALA A 909 31.35 -47.66 -21.45
CA ALA A 909 32.28 -46.86 -20.68
C ALA A 909 32.53 -47.49 -19.30
N GLY A 910 33.73 -47.87 -19.01
CA GLY A 910 34.09 -48.43 -17.72
C GLY A 910 33.85 -47.46 -16.56
N VAL A 911 33.60 -47.93 -15.38
CA VAL A 911 33.44 -47.12 -14.14
C VAL A 911 34.60 -46.14 -14.00
N ASP A 912 35.77 -46.51 -14.49
CA ASP A 912 36.99 -45.71 -14.43
C ASP A 912 36.96 -44.49 -15.38
N GLU A 913 36.35 -44.59 -16.58
CA GLU A 913 36.10 -43.42 -17.49
C GLU A 913 35.06 -42.43 -16.91
N LEU A 914 34.03 -42.94 -16.24
CA LEU A 914 33.04 -42.09 -15.57
C LEU A 914 33.67 -41.39 -14.33
N LEU A 915 34.59 -42.04 -13.64
CA LEU A 915 35.33 -41.48 -12.53
C LEU A 915 36.33 -40.42 -12.99
N GLU A 916 36.96 -40.61 -14.14
CA GLU A 916 37.94 -39.68 -14.73
C GLU A 916 37.22 -38.43 -15.28
N ALA A 917 36.05 -38.58 -15.89
CA ALA A 917 35.25 -37.48 -16.39
C ALA A 917 34.65 -36.61 -15.24
N LEU A 918 34.22 -37.23 -14.16
CA LEU A 918 33.71 -36.52 -12.97
C LEU A 918 34.83 -35.92 -12.11
N GLY A 919 36.03 -36.52 -12.10
CA GLY A 919 37.21 -36.02 -11.42
C GLY A 919 37.79 -34.77 -12.07
N GLN A 920 37.78 -34.69 -13.39
CA GLN A 920 38.27 -33.53 -14.16
C GLN A 920 37.37 -32.30 -14.02
N GLU A 921 36.02 -32.46 -13.90
CA GLU A 921 35.12 -31.34 -13.65
C GLU A 921 35.15 -30.82 -12.19
N LEU A 922 35.66 -31.62 -11.26
CA LEU A 922 35.74 -31.24 -9.83
C LEU A 922 37.08 -30.68 -9.42
N ASP A 923 38.15 -30.86 -10.20
CA ASP A 923 39.48 -30.34 -9.93
C ASP A 923 39.79 -29.01 -10.66
N ASP A 924 38.93 -28.55 -11.59
CA ASP A 924 39.07 -27.28 -12.32
C ASP A 924 38.28 -26.09 -11.67
N GLU A 925 37.69 -26.28 -10.50
CA GLU A 925 37.14 -25.25 -9.64
C GLU A 925 37.83 -25.26 -8.23
#